data_fae286ba8104f9334de5455d8a36ea8c
#
_entry.id   fae286ba8104f9334de5455d8a36ea8c
#
_cell.length_a   1.000
_cell.length_b   1.000
_cell.length_c   1.000
_cell.angle_alpha   90.00
_cell.angle_beta   90.00
_cell.angle_gamma   90.00
#
_symmetry.space_group_name_H-M   'P 1'
#
loop_
_entity.id
_entity.type
_entity.pdbx_description
1 polymer ?
#
loop_
_entity_poly.entity_id
_entity_poly.type
_entity_poly.pdbx_seq_one_letter_code
_entity_poly.pdbx_strand_id
1 'polypeptide(L)'
;MGNWCLGLLASFLLCACSDSGHGPDTNPYEEPASSSEWLTYGGSLARTFFQPHDTGINADNASELVPLWRFTTGAVVTASPIVAKIDLPDQGETQVVFVSSWDGNVYALRGDDGELVWSYRFKPHPGASYPQAGSGSVDDIDGRRTLFIASGMTMYSFDAASGELLWEFDAGTGCTDCDFLTERNEILSSPAVFDGVVYFGMDVNDSGNGKGGFYAVDARRGNLVWYFDLVTSSTCTPNAGDDIRHFDGYHTAAELGLPADFFSTRKGCDFDRKGVRCGNVWSSGAIDTNRRLVYSASSNCDTDDDPETREPEPPMPPFDEAIFALDIDSGEPAWVWRPREVDNDDLAFGGVPNLFRTEIAGETREVVGIGGKDGLYYLLDRDGVNELTGNIEPYWQTRVVPGGSIGGIIASAAVGDDQVFFSTAIGESLSNMQRPAAFSLRADTGAQVWGNEDSLPSYAPTSAIPGVAFMGSIAGATYVYDAETGAILNRLTSSGPISSPAVVVDGRVFVGAGTGARGGSPAAVAFQTSVLPSPISAFCLAGSEGCPDEGSCSDGNPCTEDGRSSEGLCENTVFPDGTQCALGAYPGQCEGGVCLLNQVLCDDQNQCTRDISLQSGCRFEAVEDGTPCIVANEEGFCSEGICTSPG
;
A
#
# COMPACT_ATOMS: atom_id res chain seq x y z
N MET A 1 72.81 37.72 -38.63
CA MET A 1 71.76 36.74 -39.04
C MET A 1 70.74 36.71 -37.94
N GLY A 2 69.72 37.56 -38.08
CA GLY A 2 68.78 37.84 -37.03
C GLY A 2 67.51 37.04 -37.20
N ASN A 3 66.94 36.62 -36.11
CA ASN A 3 65.57 36.10 -36.06
C ASN A 3 64.75 37.00 -35.15
N TRP A 4 63.71 37.58 -35.70
CA TRP A 4 62.69 38.33 -35.02
C TRP A 4 61.58 37.36 -34.59
N CYS A 5 61.31 37.27 -33.29
CA CYS A 5 60.09 36.64 -32.78
C CYS A 5 59.05 37.73 -32.51
N LEU A 6 57.91 37.68 -33.20
CA LEU A 6 56.71 38.38 -32.86
C LEU A 6 55.95 37.61 -31.76
N GLY A 7 55.72 38.26 -30.65
CA GLY A 7 54.84 37.73 -29.61
C GLY A 7 53.36 37.98 -29.95
N LEU A 8 52.54 36.92 -29.90
CA LEU A 8 51.08 36.97 -29.84
C LEU A 8 50.64 36.81 -28.39
N LEU A 9 50.03 37.86 -27.84
CA LEU A 9 49.30 37.80 -26.57
C LEU A 9 47.98 37.01 -26.81
N ALA A 10 47.92 35.82 -26.24
CA ALA A 10 46.68 35.09 -26.08
C ALA A 10 46.04 35.41 -24.73
N SER A 11 44.93 36.13 -24.74
CA SER A 11 44.09 36.36 -23.60
C SER A 11 43.39 35.03 -23.22
N PHE A 12 43.78 34.42 -22.12
CA PHE A 12 43.04 33.33 -21.49
C PHE A 12 41.79 33.92 -20.80
N LEU A 13 40.61 33.77 -21.40
CA LEU A 13 39.35 33.81 -20.66
C LEU A 13 39.31 32.56 -19.77
N LEU A 14 39.49 32.74 -18.46
CA LEU A 14 39.07 31.77 -17.47
C LEU A 14 37.56 31.71 -17.48
N CYS A 15 36.98 30.69 -18.15
CA CYS A 15 35.65 30.26 -17.89
C CYS A 15 35.66 29.60 -16.50
N ALA A 16 35.17 30.31 -15.50
CA ALA A 16 34.81 29.70 -14.22
C ALA A 16 33.62 28.77 -14.49
N CYS A 17 33.86 27.47 -14.64
CA CYS A 17 32.85 26.48 -14.39
C CYS A 17 32.47 26.58 -12.92
N SER A 18 31.31 27.09 -12.61
CA SER A 18 30.67 26.86 -11.33
C SER A 18 30.45 25.36 -11.24
N ASP A 19 31.25 24.68 -10.43
CA ASP A 19 30.95 23.37 -9.92
C ASP A 19 29.62 23.49 -9.14
N SER A 20 28.52 23.23 -9.79
CA SER A 20 27.29 22.84 -9.13
C SER A 20 27.59 21.45 -8.62
N GLY A 21 27.90 21.33 -7.32
CA GLY A 21 28.07 20.07 -6.64
C GLY A 21 26.80 19.23 -6.86
N HIS A 22 26.86 18.32 -7.79
CA HIS A 22 25.97 17.18 -7.81
C HIS A 22 26.46 16.31 -6.66
N GLY A 23 25.59 16.13 -5.67
CA GLY A 23 25.70 15.02 -4.73
C GLY A 23 25.81 13.69 -5.49
N PRO A 24 26.11 12.58 -4.82
CA PRO A 24 26.24 11.27 -5.45
C PRO A 24 25.00 11.01 -6.32
N ASP A 25 25.22 10.49 -7.53
CA ASP A 25 24.20 10.21 -8.55
C ASP A 25 22.95 9.59 -7.91
N THR A 26 21.96 10.42 -7.58
CA THR A 26 20.65 9.96 -7.12
C THR A 26 19.86 9.53 -8.36
N ASN A 27 19.40 8.29 -8.35
CA ASN A 27 18.50 7.81 -9.39
C ASN A 27 17.19 8.58 -9.27
N PRO A 28 16.73 9.33 -10.28
CA PRO A 28 15.54 10.17 -10.20
C PRO A 28 14.23 9.39 -9.96
N TYR A 29 14.28 8.05 -10.04
CA TYR A 29 13.12 7.18 -9.78
C TYR A 29 13.12 6.61 -8.34
N GLU A 30 14.17 6.84 -7.55
CA GLU A 30 14.24 6.39 -6.15
C GLU A 30 13.62 7.39 -5.17
N GLU A 31 13.39 8.62 -5.58
CA GLU A 31 12.78 9.68 -4.77
C GLU A 31 11.53 10.25 -5.46
N PRO A 32 10.59 10.87 -4.71
CA PRO A 32 9.52 11.67 -5.30
C PRO A 32 10.06 12.71 -6.28
N ALA A 33 9.34 12.92 -7.39
CA ALA A 33 9.80 13.81 -8.46
C ALA A 33 9.93 15.29 -8.03
N SER A 34 9.16 15.71 -7.02
CA SER A 34 9.16 17.07 -6.48
C SER A 34 8.52 17.14 -5.10
N SER A 35 8.66 18.28 -4.41
CA SER A 35 7.95 18.55 -3.16
C SER A 35 6.43 18.65 -3.30
N SER A 36 5.92 18.83 -4.52
CA SER A 36 4.51 19.12 -4.82
C SER A 36 3.72 17.93 -5.37
N GLU A 37 4.37 16.77 -5.54
CA GLU A 37 3.74 15.58 -6.10
C GLU A 37 4.09 14.32 -5.29
N TRP A 38 3.14 13.40 -5.22
CA TRP A 38 3.27 12.06 -4.66
C TRP A 38 2.55 11.09 -5.59
N LEU A 39 3.25 10.72 -6.68
CA LEU A 39 2.63 10.11 -7.86
C LEU A 39 2.29 8.63 -7.74
N THR A 40 2.83 7.96 -6.73
CA THR A 40 2.63 6.51 -6.53
C THR A 40 2.68 6.17 -5.05
N TYR A 41 2.21 5.00 -4.69
CA TYR A 41 2.32 4.47 -3.33
C TYR A 41 3.77 4.49 -2.85
N GLY A 42 4.01 5.09 -1.69
CA GLY A 42 5.37 5.27 -1.16
C GLY A 42 6.17 6.41 -1.81
N GLY A 43 5.54 7.26 -2.65
CA GLY A 43 6.11 8.48 -3.23
C GLY A 43 7.00 8.26 -4.45
N SER A 44 7.69 7.14 -4.53
CA SER A 44 8.62 6.78 -5.59
C SER A 44 8.54 5.30 -5.96
N LEU A 45 9.20 4.90 -7.03
CA LEU A 45 9.32 3.49 -7.42
C LEU A 45 10.14 2.67 -6.42
N ALA A 46 11.02 3.31 -5.64
CA ALA A 46 11.77 2.67 -4.56
C ALA A 46 10.95 2.42 -3.29
N ARG A 47 9.73 2.95 -3.20
CA ARG A 47 8.81 2.76 -2.08
C ARG A 47 9.38 3.20 -0.73
N THR A 48 10.15 4.29 -0.72
CA THR A 48 10.81 4.78 0.51
C THR A 48 9.85 5.45 1.49
N PHE A 49 8.66 5.86 1.07
CA PHE A 49 7.72 6.65 1.87
C PHE A 49 8.35 7.91 2.47
N PHE A 50 9.39 8.41 1.85
CA PHE A 50 10.15 9.57 2.28
C PHE A 50 10.05 10.68 1.23
N GLN A 51 9.69 11.89 1.64
CA GLN A 51 9.72 13.09 0.81
C GLN A 51 10.96 13.89 1.14
N PRO A 52 12.06 13.78 0.37
CA PRO A 52 13.33 14.43 0.68
C PRO A 52 13.34 15.93 0.38
N HIS A 53 12.39 16.38 -0.45
CA HIS A 53 12.31 17.78 -0.85
C HIS A 53 11.68 18.64 0.24
N ASP A 54 12.09 19.90 0.31
CA ASP A 54 11.51 20.87 1.24
C ASP A 54 10.01 21.07 0.97
N THR A 55 9.20 20.65 1.90
CA THR A 55 7.73 20.79 1.88
C THR A 55 7.26 22.01 2.68
N GLY A 56 8.16 22.75 3.32
CA GLY A 56 7.83 23.82 4.27
C GLY A 56 7.51 23.33 5.67
N ILE A 57 7.26 22.02 5.86
CA ILE A 57 7.04 21.39 7.17
C ILE A 57 8.36 20.82 7.68
N ASN A 58 8.65 21.02 8.97
CA ASN A 58 9.83 20.50 9.64
C ASN A 58 9.57 20.30 11.14
N ALA A 59 10.53 19.80 11.91
CA ALA A 59 10.38 19.52 13.34
C ALA A 59 10.00 20.77 14.18
N ASP A 60 10.44 21.96 13.78
CA ASP A 60 10.17 23.20 14.54
C ASP A 60 8.72 23.69 14.37
N ASN A 61 8.07 23.39 13.23
CA ASN A 61 6.72 23.90 12.92
C ASN A 61 5.64 22.82 12.77
N ALA A 62 5.99 21.54 12.81
CA ALA A 62 5.01 20.45 12.64
C ALA A 62 3.90 20.46 13.72
N SER A 63 4.17 21.06 14.90
CA SER A 63 3.17 21.29 15.95
C SER A 63 2.08 22.30 15.54
N GLU A 64 2.30 23.11 14.51
CA GLU A 64 1.38 24.12 14.00
C GLU A 64 0.44 23.59 12.90
N LEU A 65 0.52 22.30 12.55
CA LEU A 65 -0.39 21.69 11.58
C LEU A 65 -1.82 21.66 12.10
N VAL A 66 -2.74 22.20 11.29
CA VAL A 66 -4.17 22.32 11.59
C VAL A 66 -5.02 21.76 10.43
N PRO A 67 -6.26 21.32 10.69
CA PRO A 67 -7.16 20.87 9.64
C PRO A 67 -7.44 21.96 8.60
N LEU A 68 -7.31 21.65 7.32
CA LEU A 68 -7.62 22.53 6.19
C LEU A 68 -9.02 22.23 5.66
N TRP A 69 -9.26 21.02 5.19
CA TRP A 69 -10.55 20.56 4.69
C TRP A 69 -10.76 19.07 4.94
N ARG A 70 -12.02 18.63 4.82
CA ARG A 70 -12.43 17.22 4.86
C ARG A 70 -13.44 16.94 3.77
N PHE A 71 -13.24 15.85 3.05
CA PHE A 71 -14.20 15.29 2.09
C PHE A 71 -14.66 13.92 2.59
N THR A 72 -15.96 13.76 2.84
CA THR A 72 -16.52 12.51 3.40
C THR A 72 -16.96 11.60 2.27
N THR A 73 -16.40 10.40 2.24
CA THR A 73 -16.78 9.30 1.34
C THR A 73 -17.87 8.43 1.95
N GLY A 74 -18.43 7.50 1.18
CA GLY A 74 -19.49 6.61 1.67
C GLY A 74 -19.01 5.48 2.60
N ALA A 75 -17.71 5.17 2.60
CA ALA A 75 -17.09 4.17 3.46
C ALA A 75 -15.64 4.54 3.80
N VAL A 76 -14.87 3.62 4.38
CA VAL A 76 -13.49 3.88 4.81
C VAL A 76 -12.55 4.16 3.63
N VAL A 77 -11.49 4.92 3.91
CA VAL A 77 -10.40 5.25 2.99
C VAL A 77 -9.11 4.70 3.58
N THR A 78 -8.69 3.52 3.14
CA THR A 78 -7.45 2.85 3.60
C THR A 78 -6.28 3.06 2.64
N ALA A 79 -6.57 3.39 1.39
CA ALA A 79 -5.57 3.67 0.36
C ALA A 79 -4.79 4.95 0.64
N SER A 80 -3.53 4.99 0.19
CA SER A 80 -2.73 6.22 0.17
C SER A 80 -3.34 7.22 -0.80
N PRO A 81 -3.51 8.48 -0.41
CA PRO A 81 -3.73 9.55 -1.39
C PRO A 81 -2.59 9.59 -2.39
N ILE A 82 -2.92 9.84 -3.65
CA ILE A 82 -1.96 10.16 -4.72
C ILE A 82 -2.15 11.62 -5.08
N VAL A 83 -1.08 12.37 -5.11
CA VAL A 83 -1.13 13.82 -5.35
C VAL A 83 -0.34 14.16 -6.60
N ALA A 84 -1.02 14.70 -7.59
CA ALA A 84 -0.42 15.05 -8.87
C ALA A 84 -0.85 16.44 -9.34
N LYS A 85 0.00 17.10 -10.12
CA LYS A 85 -0.34 18.29 -10.86
C LYS A 85 -1.01 17.90 -12.18
N ILE A 86 -2.25 18.33 -12.35
CA ILE A 86 -3.09 17.99 -13.49
C ILE A 86 -3.54 19.29 -14.17
N ASP A 87 -3.42 19.34 -15.48
CA ASP A 87 -3.95 20.46 -16.27
C ASP A 87 -5.47 20.26 -16.47
N LEU A 88 -6.25 20.88 -15.59
CA LEU A 88 -7.71 20.76 -15.63
C LEU A 88 -8.31 21.74 -16.64
N PRO A 89 -9.32 21.33 -17.41
CA PRO A 89 -10.07 22.23 -18.29
C PRO A 89 -10.56 23.46 -17.51
N ASP A 90 -10.34 24.66 -18.07
CA ASP A 90 -10.76 25.93 -17.49
C ASP A 90 -10.12 26.37 -16.15
N GLN A 91 -9.26 25.56 -15.55
CA GLN A 91 -8.58 25.84 -14.28
C GLN A 91 -7.04 25.88 -14.41
N GLY A 92 -6.47 25.27 -15.47
CA GLY A 92 -5.03 25.13 -15.65
C GLY A 92 -4.40 24.10 -14.71
N GLU A 93 -3.09 24.20 -14.51
CA GLU A 93 -2.34 23.29 -13.64
C GLU A 93 -2.84 23.38 -12.20
N THR A 94 -3.44 22.30 -11.72
CA THR A 94 -4.09 22.18 -10.42
C THR A 94 -3.55 20.96 -9.68
N GLN A 95 -3.28 21.09 -8.38
CA GLN A 95 -2.96 19.95 -7.53
C GLN A 95 -4.23 19.15 -7.29
N VAL A 96 -4.22 17.87 -7.70
CA VAL A 96 -5.35 16.94 -7.58
C VAL A 96 -4.95 15.77 -6.68
N VAL A 97 -5.84 15.44 -5.76
CA VAL A 97 -5.71 14.31 -4.83
C VAL A 97 -6.62 13.19 -5.30
N PHE A 98 -6.04 12.07 -5.69
CA PHE A 98 -6.78 10.86 -6.08
C PHE A 98 -6.83 9.90 -4.90
N VAL A 99 -8.02 9.40 -4.59
CA VAL A 99 -8.23 8.45 -3.50
C VAL A 99 -9.39 7.53 -3.79
N SER A 100 -9.24 6.25 -3.45
CA SER A 100 -10.33 5.27 -3.50
C SER A 100 -10.94 5.05 -2.12
N SER A 101 -12.22 4.72 -2.11
CA SER A 101 -12.98 4.39 -0.90
C SER A 101 -13.66 3.04 -1.04
N TRP A 102 -13.85 2.36 0.07
CA TRP A 102 -14.58 1.08 0.13
C TRP A 102 -16.07 1.21 -0.20
N ASP A 103 -16.54 2.43 -0.49
CA ASP A 103 -17.87 2.67 -1.07
C ASP A 103 -17.95 2.32 -2.57
N GLY A 104 -16.83 1.88 -3.16
CA GLY A 104 -16.73 1.45 -4.55
C GLY A 104 -16.44 2.59 -5.52
N ASN A 105 -15.94 3.72 -5.04
CA ASN A 105 -15.59 4.85 -5.91
C ASN A 105 -14.10 5.21 -5.80
N VAL A 106 -13.56 5.75 -6.88
CA VAL A 106 -12.38 6.63 -6.87
C VAL A 106 -12.83 8.08 -7.00
N TYR A 107 -12.18 8.96 -6.27
CA TYR A 107 -12.43 10.40 -6.24
C TYR A 107 -11.18 11.15 -6.65
N ALA A 108 -11.35 12.18 -7.46
CA ALA A 108 -10.36 13.20 -7.73
C ALA A 108 -10.81 14.51 -7.08
N LEU A 109 -10.03 15.02 -6.15
CA LEU A 109 -10.34 16.20 -5.34
C LEU A 109 -9.30 17.27 -5.57
N ARG A 110 -9.68 18.55 -5.54
CA ARG A 110 -8.69 19.64 -5.53
C ARG A 110 -7.91 19.63 -4.22
N GLY A 111 -6.59 19.77 -4.31
CA GLY A 111 -5.70 19.79 -3.15
C GLY A 111 -5.92 20.98 -2.21
N ASP A 112 -6.37 22.11 -2.73
CA ASP A 112 -6.52 23.36 -1.98
C ASP A 112 -7.75 23.40 -1.07
N ASP A 113 -8.88 22.83 -1.49
CA ASP A 113 -10.17 22.99 -0.80
C ASP A 113 -11.00 21.70 -0.73
N GLY A 114 -10.52 20.61 -1.33
CA GLY A 114 -11.20 19.32 -1.32
C GLY A 114 -12.45 19.27 -2.21
N GLU A 115 -12.67 20.26 -3.12
CA GLU A 115 -13.77 20.18 -4.06
C GLU A 115 -13.61 19.00 -5.01
N LEU A 116 -14.73 18.30 -5.27
CA LEU A 116 -14.77 17.17 -6.19
C LEU A 116 -14.55 17.65 -7.64
N VAL A 117 -13.51 17.12 -8.28
CA VAL A 117 -13.25 17.31 -9.71
C VAL A 117 -14.06 16.30 -10.53
N TRP A 118 -13.85 15.01 -10.22
CA TRP A 118 -14.61 13.92 -10.79
C TRP A 118 -14.60 12.71 -9.85
N SER A 119 -15.51 11.76 -10.08
CA SER A 119 -15.50 10.45 -9.43
C SER A 119 -15.92 9.38 -10.42
N TYR A 120 -15.47 8.14 -10.18
CA TYR A 120 -15.87 6.98 -10.97
C TYR A 120 -16.25 5.84 -10.04
N ARG A 121 -17.36 5.17 -10.33
CA ARG A 121 -17.81 4.00 -9.61
C ARG A 121 -17.30 2.74 -10.29
N PHE A 122 -16.51 1.96 -9.53
CA PHE A 122 -15.99 0.67 -10.00
C PHE A 122 -17.10 -0.37 -10.17
N LYS A 123 -16.81 -1.41 -10.95
CA LYS A 123 -17.64 -2.61 -10.99
C LYS A 123 -17.68 -3.24 -9.60
N PRO A 124 -18.85 -3.66 -9.12
CA PRO A 124 -18.97 -4.34 -7.84
C PRO A 124 -18.15 -5.62 -7.80
N HIS A 125 -17.47 -5.88 -6.69
CA HIS A 125 -16.82 -7.14 -6.40
C HIS A 125 -17.19 -7.60 -4.98
N PRO A 126 -18.36 -8.23 -4.83
CA PRO A 126 -18.94 -8.54 -3.50
C PRO A 126 -18.10 -9.53 -2.68
N GLY A 127 -17.29 -10.37 -3.35
CA GLY A 127 -16.38 -11.32 -2.69
C GLY A 127 -15.14 -10.70 -2.07
N ALA A 128 -14.77 -9.47 -2.47
CA ALA A 128 -13.57 -8.81 -1.98
C ALA A 128 -13.62 -8.53 -0.47
N SER A 129 -12.55 -8.90 0.24
CA SER A 129 -12.40 -8.62 1.68
C SER A 129 -11.89 -7.20 1.93
N TYR A 130 -11.08 -6.66 1.00
CA TYR A 130 -10.43 -5.36 1.05
C TYR A 130 -10.58 -4.61 -0.29
N PRO A 131 -11.79 -4.28 -0.70
CA PRO A 131 -12.13 -4.00 -2.10
C PRO A 131 -11.38 -2.85 -2.77
N GLN A 132 -10.92 -1.87 -2.02
CA GLN A 132 -10.13 -0.73 -2.51
C GLN A 132 -8.96 -0.43 -1.55
N ALA A 133 -8.20 -1.45 -1.16
CA ALA A 133 -7.05 -1.27 -0.29
C ALA A 133 -5.83 -0.74 -1.05
N GLY A 134 -5.64 -1.12 -2.31
CA GLY A 134 -4.57 -0.63 -3.17
C GLY A 134 -4.71 0.85 -3.49
N SER A 135 -3.58 1.57 -3.46
CA SER A 135 -3.48 2.98 -3.87
C SER A 135 -3.32 3.09 -5.38
N GLY A 136 -3.56 4.27 -5.94
CA GLY A 136 -3.30 4.53 -7.35
C GLY A 136 -1.83 4.76 -7.68
N SER A 137 -1.57 4.99 -8.97
CA SER A 137 -0.32 5.55 -9.49
C SER A 137 -0.65 6.46 -10.67
N VAL A 138 -0.01 7.62 -10.75
CA VAL A 138 -0.14 8.55 -11.88
C VAL A 138 1.17 8.61 -12.64
N ASP A 139 1.10 8.41 -13.95
CA ASP A 139 2.26 8.53 -14.84
C ASP A 139 1.89 9.27 -16.13
N ASP A 140 2.89 9.73 -16.87
CA ASP A 140 2.70 10.33 -18.18
C ASP A 140 2.78 9.25 -19.28
N ILE A 141 1.65 8.95 -19.88
CA ILE A 141 1.57 8.00 -20.99
C ILE A 141 1.32 8.75 -22.29
N ASP A 142 2.35 8.87 -23.11
CA ASP A 142 2.32 9.56 -24.40
C ASP A 142 1.84 11.04 -24.30
N GLY A 143 2.26 11.76 -23.23
CA GLY A 143 1.91 13.16 -22.98
C GLY A 143 0.55 13.33 -22.29
N ARG A 144 -0.01 12.28 -21.72
CA ARG A 144 -1.26 12.30 -20.96
C ARG A 144 -1.02 11.81 -19.54
N ARG A 145 -1.34 12.63 -18.54
CA ARG A 145 -1.38 12.19 -17.15
C ARG A 145 -2.47 11.13 -16.99
N THR A 146 -2.08 9.93 -16.63
CA THR A 146 -2.92 8.74 -16.57
C THR A 146 -2.89 8.16 -15.16
N LEU A 147 -4.07 7.93 -14.58
CA LEU A 147 -4.23 7.27 -13.29
C LEU A 147 -4.44 5.77 -13.51
N PHE A 148 -3.66 4.95 -12.81
CA PHE A 148 -3.81 3.50 -12.71
C PHE A 148 -4.24 3.14 -11.29
N ILE A 149 -5.28 2.33 -11.13
CA ILE A 149 -5.80 1.94 -9.82
C ILE A 149 -6.60 0.65 -9.93
N ALA A 150 -6.54 -0.18 -8.89
CA ALA A 150 -7.26 -1.44 -8.85
C ALA A 150 -8.54 -1.37 -8.01
N SER A 151 -9.52 -2.19 -8.38
CA SER A 151 -10.69 -2.50 -7.56
C SER A 151 -11.11 -3.95 -7.79
N GLY A 152 -11.23 -4.73 -6.72
CA GLY A 152 -11.43 -6.17 -6.83
C GLY A 152 -10.32 -6.83 -7.67
N MET A 153 -10.69 -7.62 -8.67
CA MET A 153 -9.73 -8.30 -9.57
C MET A 153 -9.34 -7.47 -10.81
N THR A 154 -9.77 -6.22 -10.90
CA THR A 154 -9.62 -5.43 -12.12
C THR A 154 -8.66 -4.26 -11.90
N MET A 155 -7.68 -4.11 -12.78
CA MET A 155 -6.83 -2.92 -12.91
C MET A 155 -7.49 -1.98 -13.91
N TYR A 156 -7.65 -0.72 -13.53
CA TYR A 156 -8.26 0.34 -14.32
C TYR A 156 -7.23 1.40 -14.71
N SER A 157 -7.45 2.02 -15.86
CA SER A 157 -6.68 3.17 -16.32
C SER A 157 -7.63 4.31 -16.71
N PHE A 158 -7.35 5.51 -16.18
CA PHE A 158 -8.17 6.69 -16.41
C PHE A 158 -7.33 7.85 -16.93
N ASP A 159 -7.94 8.69 -17.77
CA ASP A 159 -7.46 10.06 -17.97
C ASP A 159 -7.56 10.81 -16.63
N ALA A 160 -6.44 11.27 -16.08
CA ALA A 160 -6.40 11.85 -14.74
C ALA A 160 -7.15 13.20 -14.65
N ALA A 161 -7.28 13.94 -15.76
CA ALA A 161 -7.97 15.23 -15.78
C ALA A 161 -9.50 15.09 -15.82
N SER A 162 -10.01 14.10 -16.55
CA SER A 162 -11.45 13.96 -16.83
C SER A 162 -12.13 12.79 -16.11
N GLY A 163 -11.37 11.79 -15.65
CA GLY A 163 -11.91 10.53 -15.13
C GLY A 163 -12.45 9.60 -16.23
N GLU A 164 -12.15 9.88 -17.52
CA GLU A 164 -12.51 8.99 -18.61
C GLU A 164 -11.78 7.66 -18.46
N LEU A 165 -12.54 6.55 -18.48
CA LEU A 165 -11.97 5.21 -18.49
C LEU A 165 -11.26 4.93 -19.83
N LEU A 166 -9.97 4.66 -19.80
CA LEU A 166 -9.16 4.37 -20.99
C LEU A 166 -9.14 2.87 -21.30
N TRP A 167 -8.95 2.06 -20.29
CA TRP A 167 -8.99 0.60 -20.37
C TRP A 167 -9.17 -0.04 -18.99
N GLU A 168 -9.59 -1.30 -19.00
CA GLU A 168 -9.62 -2.18 -17.84
C GLU A 168 -8.94 -3.51 -18.18
N PHE A 169 -8.24 -4.09 -17.20
CA PHE A 169 -7.64 -5.41 -17.28
C PHE A 169 -8.18 -6.26 -16.14
N ASP A 170 -8.91 -7.31 -16.46
CA ASP A 170 -9.45 -8.27 -15.50
C ASP A 170 -8.43 -9.39 -15.28
N ALA A 171 -7.75 -9.40 -14.13
CA ALA A 171 -6.80 -10.44 -13.74
C ALA A 171 -7.50 -11.78 -13.43
N GLY A 172 -8.81 -11.78 -13.20
CA GLY A 172 -9.64 -12.96 -13.05
C GLY A 172 -10.00 -13.67 -14.36
N THR A 173 -9.80 -13.03 -15.54
CA THR A 173 -10.14 -13.62 -16.87
C THR A 173 -9.43 -14.95 -17.08
N GLY A 174 -10.18 -16.01 -17.47
CA GLY A 174 -9.69 -17.38 -17.67
C GLY A 174 -9.75 -18.26 -16.42
N CYS A 175 -10.24 -17.78 -15.29
CA CYS A 175 -10.67 -18.65 -14.20
C CYS A 175 -12.04 -19.23 -14.53
N THR A 176 -12.09 -20.52 -14.89
CA THR A 176 -13.34 -21.17 -15.37
C THR A 176 -14.32 -21.49 -14.26
N ASP A 177 -13.88 -21.47 -13.01
CA ASP A 177 -14.69 -21.81 -11.82
C ASP A 177 -14.69 -20.69 -10.77
N CYS A 178 -14.15 -19.49 -11.08
CA CYS A 178 -14.23 -18.34 -10.20
C CYS A 178 -15.65 -17.78 -10.21
N ASP A 179 -16.31 -17.86 -9.08
CA ASP A 179 -17.57 -17.17 -8.85
C ASP A 179 -17.28 -15.78 -8.30
N PHE A 180 -17.42 -14.76 -9.13
CA PHE A 180 -17.19 -13.36 -8.76
C PHE A 180 -18.00 -12.89 -7.53
N LEU A 181 -19.04 -13.63 -7.16
CA LEU A 181 -19.87 -13.32 -6.00
C LEU A 181 -19.34 -13.94 -4.71
N THR A 182 -18.48 -14.95 -4.80
CA THR A 182 -17.98 -15.71 -3.64
C THR A 182 -16.46 -15.79 -3.54
N GLU A 183 -15.75 -15.55 -4.66
CA GLU A 183 -14.29 -15.57 -4.67
C GLU A 183 -13.72 -14.30 -4.04
N ARG A 184 -12.69 -14.49 -3.20
CA ARG A 184 -12.03 -13.41 -2.46
C ARG A 184 -10.72 -12.95 -3.10
N ASN A 185 -10.54 -13.26 -4.39
CA ASN A 185 -9.37 -12.83 -5.12
C ASN A 185 -9.44 -11.32 -5.37
N GLU A 186 -8.35 -10.60 -5.08
CA GLU A 186 -8.35 -9.16 -5.22
C GLU A 186 -6.94 -8.60 -5.43
N ILE A 187 -6.83 -7.48 -6.13
CA ILE A 187 -5.60 -6.75 -6.31
C ILE A 187 -5.45 -5.79 -5.13
N LEU A 188 -4.75 -6.22 -4.07
CA LEU A 188 -4.47 -5.38 -2.89
C LEU A 188 -3.22 -4.53 -3.08
N SER A 189 -2.31 -4.97 -3.94
CA SER A 189 -1.09 -4.24 -4.24
C SER A 189 -1.39 -2.94 -5.00
N SER A 190 -0.65 -1.90 -4.65
CA SER A 190 -0.65 -0.64 -5.40
C SER A 190 0.22 -0.77 -6.65
N PRO A 191 -0.25 -0.36 -7.84
CA PRO A 191 0.53 -0.49 -9.06
C PRO A 191 1.82 0.33 -9.02
N ALA A 192 2.87 -0.19 -9.65
CA ALA A 192 4.06 0.56 -10.04
C ALA A 192 4.04 0.73 -11.55
N VAL A 193 4.32 1.93 -12.05
CA VAL A 193 4.35 2.20 -13.49
C VAL A 193 5.76 2.59 -13.90
N PHE A 194 6.33 1.85 -14.83
CA PHE A 194 7.66 2.15 -15.36
C PHE A 194 7.80 1.68 -16.80
N ASP A 195 8.43 2.49 -17.64
CA ASP A 195 8.74 2.20 -19.06
C ASP A 195 7.49 1.75 -19.88
N GLY A 196 6.33 2.34 -19.55
CA GLY A 196 5.06 2.04 -20.23
C GLY A 196 4.41 0.72 -19.82
N VAL A 197 4.79 0.15 -18.68
CA VAL A 197 4.24 -1.08 -18.12
C VAL A 197 3.75 -0.85 -16.69
N VAL A 198 2.61 -1.43 -16.33
CA VAL A 198 2.01 -1.44 -15.00
C VAL A 198 2.28 -2.78 -14.33
N TYR A 199 2.91 -2.75 -13.17
CA TYR A 199 3.29 -3.93 -12.39
C TYR A 199 2.47 -4.00 -11.11
N PHE A 200 1.90 -5.17 -10.80
CA PHE A 200 1.11 -5.39 -9.59
C PHE A 200 1.03 -6.86 -9.20
N GLY A 201 0.82 -7.10 -7.92
CA GLY A 201 0.54 -8.43 -7.37
C GLY A 201 -0.96 -8.64 -7.19
N MET A 202 -1.39 -9.89 -7.14
CA MET A 202 -2.76 -10.29 -6.85
C MET A 202 -2.79 -11.25 -5.67
N ASP A 203 -3.69 -10.96 -4.74
CA ASP A 203 -4.01 -11.78 -3.58
C ASP A 203 -5.12 -12.79 -3.92
N VAL A 204 -5.03 -13.99 -3.39
CA VAL A 204 -6.06 -15.03 -3.49
C VAL A 204 -6.75 -15.31 -2.15
N ASN A 205 -6.41 -14.54 -1.14
CA ASN A 205 -7.05 -14.46 0.17
C ASN A 205 -7.42 -15.81 0.80
N ASP A 206 -6.42 -16.68 0.96
CA ASP A 206 -6.43 -17.95 1.72
C ASP A 206 -7.56 -18.95 1.40
N SER A 207 -8.54 -18.62 0.59
CA SER A 207 -9.79 -19.39 0.52
C SER A 207 -10.18 -19.90 -0.85
N GLY A 208 -9.39 -19.60 -1.91
CA GLY A 208 -9.95 -19.73 -3.22
C GLY A 208 -9.15 -20.48 -4.26
N ASN A 209 -9.84 -20.85 -5.29
CA ASN A 209 -9.32 -21.26 -6.57
C ASN A 209 -8.89 -19.98 -7.31
N GLY A 210 -7.74 -19.40 -6.99
CA GLY A 210 -7.35 -18.09 -7.48
C GLY A 210 -6.16 -18.10 -8.41
N LYS A 211 -5.94 -16.95 -9.05
CA LYS A 211 -4.80 -16.64 -9.92
C LYS A 211 -3.82 -15.67 -9.25
N GLY A 212 -3.48 -15.93 -7.99
CA GLY A 212 -2.43 -15.17 -7.31
C GLY A 212 -1.16 -15.12 -8.15
N GLY A 213 -0.30 -14.16 -7.91
CA GLY A 213 0.95 -13.99 -8.64
C GLY A 213 1.26 -12.54 -8.95
N PHE A 214 2.23 -12.32 -9.81
CA PHE A 214 2.69 -10.99 -10.15
C PHE A 214 2.49 -10.72 -11.65
N TYR A 215 1.95 -9.55 -11.98
CA TYR A 215 1.50 -9.18 -13.31
C TYR A 215 2.26 -7.98 -13.86
N ALA A 216 2.50 -7.98 -15.17
CA ALA A 216 2.93 -6.84 -15.96
C ALA A 216 1.94 -6.61 -17.11
N VAL A 217 1.40 -5.39 -17.21
CA VAL A 217 0.36 -5.02 -18.16
C VAL A 217 0.80 -3.77 -18.93
N ASP A 218 0.61 -3.76 -20.26
CA ASP A 218 0.90 -2.58 -21.10
C ASP A 218 0.07 -1.37 -20.65
N ALA A 219 0.73 -0.29 -20.27
CA ALA A 219 0.09 0.90 -19.70
C ALA A 219 -0.83 1.65 -20.69
N ARG A 220 -0.62 1.49 -22.01
CA ARG A 220 -1.40 2.16 -23.05
C ARG A 220 -2.70 1.45 -23.38
N ARG A 221 -2.70 0.11 -23.28
CA ARG A 221 -3.79 -0.73 -23.82
C ARG A 221 -4.39 -1.73 -22.84
N GLY A 222 -3.77 -1.92 -21.68
CA GLY A 222 -4.23 -2.90 -20.70
C GLY A 222 -4.00 -4.36 -21.13
N ASN A 223 -3.08 -4.65 -22.06
CA ASN A 223 -2.80 -6.01 -22.46
C ASN A 223 -1.73 -6.64 -21.56
N LEU A 224 -1.92 -7.91 -21.19
CA LEU A 224 -0.92 -8.67 -20.44
C LEU A 224 0.42 -8.71 -21.22
N VAL A 225 1.49 -8.30 -20.55
CA VAL A 225 2.87 -8.43 -21.03
C VAL A 225 3.44 -9.76 -20.56
N TRP A 226 3.42 -9.99 -19.26
CA TRP A 226 3.78 -11.26 -18.66
C TRP A 226 3.08 -11.45 -17.30
N TYR A 227 3.01 -12.68 -16.85
CA TYR A 227 2.50 -13.10 -15.55
C TYR A 227 3.47 -14.11 -14.93
N PHE A 228 3.87 -13.87 -13.70
CA PHE A 228 4.67 -14.80 -12.92
C PHE A 228 3.80 -15.55 -11.93
N ASP A 229 3.81 -16.87 -12.05
CA ASP A 229 3.12 -17.80 -11.17
C ASP A 229 4.07 -18.25 -10.04
N LEU A 230 3.81 -17.80 -8.82
CA LEU A 230 4.64 -18.10 -7.66
C LEU A 230 4.66 -19.59 -7.30
N VAL A 231 3.52 -20.27 -7.46
CA VAL A 231 3.39 -21.69 -7.11
C VAL A 231 4.23 -22.58 -8.01
N THR A 232 4.16 -22.33 -9.30
CA THR A 232 4.87 -23.13 -10.29
C THR A 232 6.24 -22.56 -10.63
N SER A 233 6.62 -21.42 -10.05
CA SER A 233 7.85 -20.69 -10.38
C SER A 233 8.02 -20.51 -11.90
N SER A 234 6.97 -20.03 -12.54
CA SER A 234 6.90 -19.95 -14.01
C SER A 234 6.45 -18.59 -14.49
N THR A 235 7.04 -18.12 -15.59
CA THR A 235 6.57 -16.92 -16.29
C THR A 235 5.81 -17.29 -17.55
N CYS A 236 4.68 -16.65 -17.77
CA CYS A 236 3.89 -16.73 -18.98
C CYS A 236 3.89 -15.42 -19.74
N THR A 237 4.15 -15.50 -21.06
CA THR A 237 4.09 -14.37 -22.00
C THR A 237 3.13 -14.70 -23.14
N PRO A 238 2.02 -13.95 -23.32
CA PRO A 238 0.95 -14.30 -24.27
C PRO A 238 1.37 -14.39 -25.73
N ASN A 239 2.43 -13.68 -26.11
CA ASN A 239 2.87 -13.56 -27.51
C ASN A 239 4.04 -14.48 -27.87
N ALA A 240 4.57 -15.26 -26.94
CA ALA A 240 5.77 -16.07 -27.13
C ALA A 240 5.49 -17.52 -27.59
N GLY A 241 4.27 -17.84 -28.04
CA GLY A 241 3.95 -19.15 -28.60
C GLY A 241 3.87 -20.26 -27.58
N ASP A 242 3.13 -20.06 -26.50
CA ASP A 242 2.89 -21.03 -25.43
C ASP A 242 4.14 -21.40 -24.59
N ASP A 243 5.19 -20.57 -24.58
CA ASP A 243 6.37 -20.82 -23.76
C ASP A 243 6.13 -20.42 -22.31
N ILE A 244 5.72 -21.39 -21.51
CA ILE A 244 5.85 -21.31 -20.05
C ILE A 244 7.31 -21.66 -19.76
N ARG A 245 8.09 -20.68 -19.28
CA ARG A 245 9.45 -20.92 -18.84
C ARG A 245 9.44 -21.32 -17.38
N HIS A 246 9.86 -22.56 -17.09
CA HIS A 246 10.17 -23.01 -15.75
C HIS A 246 11.61 -22.67 -15.43
N PHE A 247 11.83 -22.27 -14.18
CA PHE A 247 13.17 -22.00 -13.70
C PHE A 247 13.72 -23.26 -13.06
N ASP A 248 14.74 -23.85 -13.73
CA ASP A 248 15.50 -24.97 -13.21
C ASP A 248 16.17 -24.57 -11.88
N GLY A 249 15.99 -25.40 -10.84
CA GLY A 249 16.57 -25.18 -9.52
C GLY A 249 15.53 -24.96 -8.41
N TYR A 250 14.28 -24.78 -8.77
CA TYR A 250 13.14 -24.79 -7.86
C TYR A 250 12.44 -26.15 -7.92
N HIS A 251 11.61 -26.47 -6.90
CA HIS A 251 11.04 -27.78 -6.69
C HIS A 251 10.47 -28.45 -7.95
N THR A 252 10.67 -29.75 -8.07
CA THR A 252 10.03 -30.59 -9.09
C THR A 252 8.54 -30.75 -8.80
N ALA A 253 7.73 -31.08 -9.80
CA ALA A 253 6.31 -31.37 -9.61
C ALA A 253 6.04 -32.40 -8.50
N ALA A 254 6.92 -33.40 -8.36
CA ALA A 254 6.81 -34.43 -7.33
C ALA A 254 7.05 -33.90 -5.91
N GLU A 255 7.99 -32.96 -5.74
CA GLU A 255 8.27 -32.28 -4.46
C GLU A 255 7.11 -31.37 -4.02
N LEU A 256 6.35 -30.84 -4.98
CA LEU A 256 5.15 -30.03 -4.76
C LEU A 256 3.85 -30.88 -4.64
N GLY A 257 3.96 -32.22 -4.63
CA GLY A 257 2.79 -33.10 -4.62
C GLY A 257 1.93 -33.05 -5.89
N LEU A 258 2.46 -32.45 -6.97
CA LEU A 258 1.77 -32.27 -8.25
C LEU A 258 1.99 -33.49 -9.17
N PRO A 259 1.09 -33.73 -10.17
CA PRO A 259 1.33 -34.76 -11.20
C PRO A 259 2.67 -34.55 -11.89
N ALA A 260 3.42 -35.63 -12.16
CA ALA A 260 4.75 -35.57 -12.75
C ALA A 260 4.83 -34.85 -14.11
N ASP A 261 3.71 -34.77 -14.81
CA ASP A 261 3.56 -34.07 -16.09
C ASP A 261 2.91 -32.68 -15.96
N PHE A 262 2.70 -32.21 -14.73
CA PHE A 262 2.00 -30.95 -14.45
C PHE A 262 2.61 -29.76 -15.20
N PHE A 263 3.93 -29.65 -15.21
CA PHE A 263 4.63 -28.57 -15.90
C PHE A 263 4.70 -28.76 -17.42
N SER A 264 4.72 -30.02 -17.91
CA SER A 264 4.86 -30.33 -19.33
C SER A 264 3.54 -30.35 -20.11
N THR A 265 2.40 -30.43 -19.41
CA THR A 265 1.07 -30.52 -20.03
C THR A 265 0.36 -29.17 -20.11
N ARG A 266 0.83 -28.15 -19.40
CA ARG A 266 0.29 -26.78 -19.46
C ARG A 266 0.62 -26.14 -20.81
N LYS A 267 -0.42 -25.59 -21.44
CA LYS A 267 -0.30 -24.82 -22.67
C LYS A 267 -0.89 -23.44 -22.49
N GLY A 268 -0.08 -22.44 -22.82
CA GLY A 268 -0.47 -21.04 -22.74
C GLY A 268 -0.58 -20.49 -21.33
N CYS A 269 -1.05 -19.24 -21.22
CA CYS A 269 -1.31 -18.58 -19.95
C CYS A 269 -2.66 -19.02 -19.35
N ASP A 270 -2.95 -20.31 -19.39
CA ASP A 270 -4.11 -20.89 -18.74
C ASP A 270 -3.81 -21.07 -17.25
N PHE A 271 -4.47 -20.25 -16.45
CA PHE A 271 -4.23 -20.11 -15.01
C PHE A 271 -5.23 -20.88 -14.16
N ASP A 272 -6.00 -21.80 -14.75
CA ASP A 272 -6.97 -22.59 -14.00
C ASP A 272 -6.27 -23.49 -12.98
N ARG A 273 -6.41 -23.14 -11.71
CA ARG A 273 -5.78 -23.83 -10.58
C ARG A 273 -6.81 -24.26 -9.56
N LYS A 274 -7.52 -25.33 -9.84
CA LYS A 274 -8.39 -25.94 -8.84
C LYS A 274 -7.56 -26.46 -7.66
N GLY A 275 -7.87 -25.97 -6.46
CA GLY A 275 -7.39 -26.54 -5.21
C GLY A 275 -5.97 -26.15 -4.80
N VAL A 276 -5.37 -25.13 -5.41
CA VAL A 276 -4.09 -24.57 -4.96
C VAL A 276 -4.31 -23.20 -4.36
N ARG A 277 -4.09 -23.08 -3.06
CA ARG A 277 -4.34 -21.87 -2.26
C ARG A 277 -3.07 -21.06 -2.00
N CYS A 278 -2.19 -21.00 -2.98
CA CYS A 278 -0.90 -20.34 -2.89
C CYS A 278 -0.75 -19.25 -3.94
N GLY A 279 0.31 -18.45 -3.81
CA GLY A 279 0.69 -17.42 -4.77
C GLY A 279 0.14 -16.05 -4.42
N ASN A 280 -0.14 -15.81 -3.15
CA ASN A 280 -0.66 -14.55 -2.63
C ASN A 280 0.38 -13.44 -2.71
N VAL A 281 0.09 -12.36 -3.46
CA VAL A 281 0.95 -11.18 -3.53
C VAL A 281 0.10 -9.92 -3.28
N TRP A 282 -0.03 -9.55 -2.03
CA TRP A 282 -0.68 -8.31 -1.63
C TRP A 282 0.30 -7.17 -1.36
N SER A 283 1.59 -7.47 -1.23
CA SER A 283 2.65 -6.47 -1.20
C SER A 283 2.84 -5.79 -2.55
N SER A 284 3.00 -4.45 -2.54
CA SER A 284 3.23 -3.67 -3.76
C SER A 284 4.68 -3.80 -4.23
N GLY A 285 4.89 -3.84 -5.55
CA GLY A 285 6.23 -3.90 -6.11
C GLY A 285 7.02 -2.60 -5.95
N ALA A 286 8.31 -2.71 -5.62
CA ALA A 286 9.31 -1.64 -5.74
C ALA A 286 10.20 -1.90 -6.96
N ILE A 287 10.57 -0.87 -7.72
CA ILE A 287 11.34 -1.04 -8.97
C ILE A 287 12.71 -0.39 -8.85
N ASP A 288 13.75 -1.18 -9.07
CA ASP A 288 15.09 -0.69 -9.35
C ASP A 288 15.23 -0.51 -10.87
N THR A 289 15.18 0.73 -11.32
CA THR A 289 15.22 1.07 -12.75
C THR A 289 16.58 0.83 -13.38
N ASN A 290 17.65 0.84 -12.60
CA ASN A 290 19.01 0.58 -13.08
C ASN A 290 19.25 -0.92 -13.29
N ARG A 291 18.80 -1.76 -12.33
CA ARG A 291 18.89 -3.23 -12.45
C ARG A 291 17.80 -3.80 -13.34
N ARG A 292 16.76 -3.01 -13.62
CA ARG A 292 15.53 -3.47 -14.28
C ARG A 292 14.90 -4.66 -13.54
N LEU A 293 14.79 -4.54 -12.21
CA LEU A 293 14.19 -5.53 -11.34
C LEU A 293 12.99 -4.93 -10.59
N VAL A 294 11.93 -5.71 -10.43
CA VAL A 294 10.84 -5.44 -9.49
C VAL A 294 10.98 -6.36 -8.28
N TYR A 295 10.98 -5.77 -7.10
CA TYR A 295 11.03 -6.46 -5.81
C TYR A 295 9.63 -6.50 -5.22
N SER A 296 9.21 -7.66 -4.76
CA SER A 296 7.94 -7.82 -4.07
C SER A 296 8.06 -8.86 -2.97
N ALA A 297 7.00 -9.04 -2.21
CA ALA A 297 6.93 -10.08 -1.20
C ALA A 297 5.62 -10.82 -1.29
N SER A 298 5.64 -12.09 -0.96
CA SER A 298 4.49 -12.98 -0.95
C SER A 298 4.01 -13.28 0.47
N SER A 299 2.75 -13.69 0.54
CA SER A 299 2.12 -14.19 1.74
C SER A 299 2.15 -15.71 1.79
N ASN A 300 1.63 -16.27 2.88
CA ASN A 300 1.55 -17.70 3.12
C ASN A 300 0.64 -18.42 2.11
N CYS A 301 0.92 -19.69 1.91
CA CYS A 301 -0.02 -20.63 1.35
C CYS A 301 -0.96 -21.11 2.46
N ASP A 302 -2.27 -20.98 2.26
CA ASP A 302 -3.22 -21.67 3.14
C ASP A 302 -3.18 -23.16 2.81
N THR A 303 -2.55 -23.92 3.69
CA THR A 303 -2.66 -25.36 3.72
C THR A 303 -3.82 -25.69 4.65
N ASP A 304 -4.72 -26.58 4.26
CA ASP A 304 -5.84 -27.02 5.09
C ASP A 304 -5.32 -27.50 6.46
N ASP A 305 -5.06 -26.53 7.34
CA ASP A 305 -4.70 -26.81 8.72
C ASP A 305 -5.89 -27.38 9.45
N ASP A 306 -5.95 -28.71 9.51
CA ASP A 306 -6.64 -29.34 10.61
C ASP A 306 -5.74 -29.18 11.84
N PRO A 307 -6.07 -28.27 12.78
CA PRO A 307 -5.28 -28.04 13.98
C PRO A 307 -5.11 -29.31 14.86
N GLU A 308 -5.88 -30.38 14.58
CA GLU A 308 -5.81 -31.66 15.24
C GLU A 308 -4.77 -32.60 14.61
N THR A 309 -4.43 -32.43 13.35
CA THR A 309 -3.56 -33.38 12.63
C THR A 309 -2.14 -32.91 12.42
N ARG A 310 -1.79 -31.63 12.53
CA ARG A 310 -0.45 -31.02 12.33
C ARG A 310 0.63 -31.99 11.83
N GLU A 311 0.35 -32.67 10.72
CA GLU A 311 1.36 -33.44 10.01
C GLU A 311 2.38 -32.44 9.43
N PRO A 312 3.67 -32.74 9.39
CA PRO A 312 4.62 -31.87 8.71
C PRO A 312 4.21 -31.75 7.25
N GLU A 313 3.90 -30.52 6.87
CA GLU A 313 3.49 -30.20 5.52
C GLU A 313 4.57 -30.51 4.48
N PRO A 314 4.20 -30.73 3.22
CA PRO A 314 5.16 -30.82 2.14
C PRO A 314 5.97 -29.50 2.06
N PRO A 315 7.21 -29.54 1.58
CA PRO A 315 8.01 -28.33 1.41
C PRO A 315 7.23 -27.28 0.63
N MET A 316 7.13 -26.07 1.20
CA MET A 316 6.40 -24.97 0.60
C MET A 316 7.09 -24.50 -0.70
N PRO A 317 6.34 -23.96 -1.67
CA PRO A 317 6.94 -23.36 -2.87
C PRO A 317 8.00 -22.31 -2.53
N PRO A 318 9.08 -22.18 -3.32
CA PRO A 318 10.19 -21.27 -2.99
C PRO A 318 9.75 -19.80 -2.82
N PHE A 319 8.67 -19.40 -3.49
CA PHE A 319 8.13 -18.04 -3.48
C PHE A 319 6.99 -17.85 -2.47
N ASP A 320 6.82 -18.78 -1.56
CA ASP A 320 5.88 -18.67 -0.45
C ASP A 320 6.55 -17.97 0.72
N GLU A 321 5.85 -17.00 1.37
CA GLU A 321 6.38 -16.14 2.43
C GLU A 321 7.80 -15.61 2.15
N ALA A 322 8.01 -15.17 0.94
CA ALA A 322 9.31 -14.81 0.41
C ALA A 322 9.39 -13.33 0.04
N ILE A 323 10.62 -12.80 0.08
CA ILE A 323 11.00 -11.62 -0.68
C ILE A 323 11.64 -12.12 -1.96
N PHE A 324 11.27 -11.54 -3.09
CA PHE A 324 11.78 -11.94 -4.39
C PHE A 324 11.99 -10.75 -5.33
N ALA A 325 12.86 -10.94 -6.31
CA ALA A 325 13.08 -10.00 -7.39
C ALA A 325 12.82 -10.67 -8.74
N LEU A 326 12.08 -9.99 -9.62
CA LEU A 326 11.80 -10.41 -10.98
C LEU A 326 12.39 -9.41 -11.97
N ASP A 327 12.92 -9.90 -13.08
CA ASP A 327 13.30 -9.07 -14.22
C ASP A 327 12.04 -8.42 -14.82
N ILE A 328 12.01 -7.10 -14.96
CA ILE A 328 10.80 -6.38 -15.39
C ILE A 328 10.45 -6.61 -16.86
N ASP A 329 11.41 -6.98 -17.69
CA ASP A 329 11.20 -7.21 -19.13
C ASP A 329 10.65 -8.60 -19.40
N SER A 330 11.13 -9.60 -18.67
CA SER A 330 10.81 -11.01 -18.92
C SER A 330 9.90 -11.64 -17.87
N GLY A 331 9.80 -11.05 -16.67
CA GLY A 331 9.14 -11.66 -15.52
C GLY A 331 9.89 -12.86 -14.94
N GLU A 332 11.15 -13.05 -15.32
CA GLU A 332 11.98 -14.14 -14.79
C GLU A 332 12.51 -13.80 -13.40
N PRO A 333 12.54 -14.76 -12.44
CA PRO A 333 13.08 -14.49 -11.12
C PRO A 333 14.60 -14.32 -11.17
N ALA A 334 15.07 -13.21 -10.56
CA ALA A 334 16.49 -12.97 -10.35
C ALA A 334 16.99 -13.68 -9.08
N TRP A 335 16.22 -13.57 -8.00
CA TRP A 335 16.49 -14.26 -6.75
C TRP A 335 15.23 -14.32 -5.87
N VAL A 336 15.27 -15.20 -4.86
CA VAL A 336 14.25 -15.36 -3.83
C VAL A 336 14.90 -15.66 -2.49
N TRP A 337 14.35 -15.12 -1.41
CA TRP A 337 14.78 -15.39 -0.04
C TRP A 337 13.58 -15.55 0.89
N ARG A 338 13.67 -16.49 1.82
CA ARG A 338 12.66 -16.80 2.82
C ARG A 338 13.26 -16.78 4.21
N PRO A 339 12.59 -16.19 5.22
CA PRO A 339 13.06 -16.19 6.60
C PRO A 339 12.93 -17.56 7.28
N ARG A 340 12.04 -18.42 6.79
CA ARG A 340 11.65 -19.72 7.37
C ARG A 340 11.43 -20.78 6.31
N GLU A 341 11.60 -22.04 6.65
CA GLU A 341 11.27 -23.16 5.75
C GLU A 341 9.79 -23.52 5.80
N VAL A 342 9.14 -23.33 6.95
CA VAL A 342 7.72 -23.61 7.20
C VAL A 342 7.15 -22.51 8.09
N ASP A 343 5.95 -22.05 7.80
CA ASP A 343 5.18 -21.14 8.65
C ASP A 343 3.74 -21.64 8.80
N ASN A 344 3.34 -21.89 10.06
CA ASN A 344 1.98 -22.27 10.44
C ASN A 344 1.30 -21.18 11.28
N ASP A 345 1.93 -20.01 11.40
CA ASP A 345 1.51 -18.94 12.29
C ASP A 345 1.11 -17.66 11.50
N ASP A 346 1.02 -17.76 10.17
CA ASP A 346 0.68 -16.63 9.26
C ASP A 346 1.60 -15.42 9.50
N LEU A 347 2.93 -15.65 9.46
CA LEU A 347 3.95 -14.62 9.72
C LEU A 347 4.48 -13.94 8.44
N ALA A 348 3.68 -13.91 7.41
CA ALA A 348 3.99 -13.35 6.10
C ALA A 348 4.41 -11.86 6.11
N PHE A 349 4.87 -11.39 4.96
CA PHE A 349 5.22 -10.00 4.75
C PHE A 349 4.00 -9.16 4.37
N GLY A 350 3.69 -8.13 5.17
CA GLY A 350 2.62 -7.17 4.88
C GLY A 350 3.10 -5.86 4.26
N GLY A 351 4.30 -5.45 4.61
CA GLY A 351 4.94 -4.25 4.07
C GLY A 351 5.41 -4.43 2.64
N VAL A 352 5.83 -3.33 2.02
CA VAL A 352 6.49 -3.35 0.71
C VAL A 352 7.99 -3.33 0.87
N PRO A 353 8.77 -3.91 -0.06
CA PRO A 353 10.20 -3.73 -0.10
C PRO A 353 10.57 -2.25 -0.27
N ASN A 354 11.41 -1.71 0.63
CA ASN A 354 11.97 -0.36 0.52
C ASN A 354 13.35 -0.45 -0.12
N LEU A 355 13.59 0.24 -1.24
CA LEU A 355 14.89 0.27 -1.90
C LEU A 355 15.64 1.54 -1.49
N PHE A 356 16.83 1.39 -0.93
CA PHE A 356 17.63 2.53 -0.49
C PHE A 356 19.12 2.22 -0.48
N ARG A 357 19.94 3.18 -0.07
CA ARG A 357 21.39 3.03 0.12
C ARG A 357 21.73 3.28 1.57
N THR A 358 22.67 2.51 2.10
CA THR A 358 23.18 2.69 3.46
C THR A 358 24.60 2.17 3.58
N GLU A 359 25.30 2.58 4.64
CA GLU A 359 26.66 2.14 4.94
C GLU A 359 26.64 0.77 5.63
N ILE A 360 27.20 -0.26 5.00
CA ILE A 360 27.38 -1.58 5.60
C ILE A 360 28.87 -1.92 5.60
N ALA A 361 29.43 -2.14 6.80
CA ALA A 361 30.84 -2.45 6.99
C ALA A 361 31.81 -1.40 6.40
N GLY A 362 31.37 -0.13 6.33
CA GLY A 362 32.14 1.01 5.83
C GLY A 362 32.10 1.20 4.32
N GLU A 363 31.18 0.53 3.63
CA GLU A 363 30.93 0.69 2.21
C GLU A 363 29.46 1.01 1.97
N THR A 364 29.16 1.97 1.09
CA THR A 364 27.80 2.27 0.67
C THR A 364 27.26 1.12 -0.17
N ARG A 365 26.13 0.53 0.25
CA ARG A 365 25.49 -0.60 -0.42
C ARG A 365 24.05 -0.25 -0.82
N GLU A 366 23.63 -0.85 -1.92
CA GLU A 366 22.25 -0.79 -2.39
C GLU A 366 21.48 -1.97 -1.79
N VAL A 367 20.46 -1.64 -1.01
CA VAL A 367 19.78 -2.62 -0.16
C VAL A 367 18.27 -2.61 -0.37
N VAL A 368 17.63 -3.70 0.04
CA VAL A 368 16.18 -3.82 0.16
C VAL A 368 15.81 -4.16 1.58
N GLY A 369 14.96 -3.32 2.19
CA GLY A 369 14.46 -3.50 3.55
C GLY A 369 12.99 -3.84 3.57
N ILE A 370 12.54 -4.68 4.53
CA ILE A 370 11.13 -5.01 4.69
C ILE A 370 10.82 -5.47 6.12
N GLY A 371 9.62 -5.09 6.60
CA GLY A 371 9.07 -5.58 7.86
C GLY A 371 8.21 -6.83 7.67
N GLY A 372 8.19 -7.74 8.65
CA GLY A 372 7.39 -8.96 8.69
C GLY A 372 6.39 -9.01 9.85
N LYS A 373 5.33 -9.79 9.69
CA LYS A 373 4.38 -10.09 10.77
C LYS A 373 5.04 -10.76 11.97
N ASP A 374 6.21 -11.38 11.77
CA ASP A 374 7.03 -11.96 12.84
C ASP A 374 7.69 -10.94 13.77
N GLY A 375 7.47 -9.64 13.52
CA GLY A 375 8.02 -8.55 14.31
C GLY A 375 9.47 -8.21 14.05
N LEU A 376 10.04 -8.72 12.96
CA LEU A 376 11.38 -8.43 12.48
C LEU A 376 11.34 -7.43 11.32
N TYR A 377 12.34 -6.56 11.27
CA TYR A 377 12.71 -5.84 10.06
C TYR A 377 13.99 -6.45 9.51
N TYR A 378 14.01 -6.72 8.20
CA TYR A 378 15.10 -7.39 7.49
C TYR A 378 15.76 -6.44 6.50
N LEU A 379 17.07 -6.51 6.36
CA LEU A 379 17.84 -5.78 5.37
C LEU A 379 18.67 -6.74 4.52
N LEU A 380 18.37 -6.82 3.23
CA LEU A 380 19.08 -7.67 2.26
C LEU A 380 19.81 -6.81 1.22
N ASP A 381 20.74 -7.42 0.52
CA ASP A 381 21.33 -6.86 -0.69
C ASP A 381 20.32 -6.86 -1.84
N ARG A 382 20.33 -5.84 -2.71
CA ARG A 382 19.45 -5.80 -3.90
C ARG A 382 19.74 -6.91 -4.90
N ASP A 383 20.98 -7.40 -4.94
CA ASP A 383 21.37 -8.52 -5.80
C ASP A 383 21.09 -9.89 -5.15
N GLY A 384 20.48 -9.90 -3.96
CA GLY A 384 20.09 -11.09 -3.19
C GLY A 384 21.24 -11.71 -2.41
N VAL A 385 22.49 -11.44 -2.76
CA VAL A 385 23.67 -12.05 -2.14
C VAL A 385 24.32 -11.07 -1.19
N ASN A 386 24.34 -11.43 0.10
CA ASN A 386 25.10 -10.70 1.11
C ASN A 386 26.61 -10.76 0.78
N GLU A 387 27.18 -9.64 0.35
CA GLU A 387 28.57 -9.58 -0.10
C GLU A 387 29.61 -9.86 1.00
N LEU A 388 29.20 -9.78 2.28
CA LEU A 388 30.11 -10.11 3.40
C LEU A 388 30.27 -11.61 3.60
N THR A 389 29.25 -12.40 3.26
CA THR A 389 29.21 -13.85 3.51
C THR A 389 29.20 -14.68 2.24
N GLY A 390 28.70 -14.13 1.13
CA GLY A 390 28.50 -14.80 -0.14
C GLY A 390 27.25 -15.67 -0.20
N ASN A 391 26.35 -15.55 0.78
CA ASN A 391 25.08 -16.28 0.86
C ASN A 391 23.90 -15.35 0.59
N ILE A 392 22.72 -15.93 0.28
CA ILE A 392 21.45 -15.20 0.25
C ILE A 392 20.93 -15.14 1.69
N GLU A 393 21.23 -14.06 2.38
CA GLU A 393 20.85 -13.81 3.77
C GLU A 393 20.88 -12.32 4.10
N PRO A 394 20.13 -11.84 5.12
CA PRO A 394 20.13 -10.44 5.52
C PRO A 394 21.52 -9.97 5.98
N TYR A 395 21.84 -8.70 5.70
CA TYR A 395 22.95 -8.01 6.37
C TYR A 395 22.72 -7.86 7.85
N TRP A 396 21.47 -7.51 8.22
CA TRP A 396 20.98 -7.49 9.59
C TRP A 396 19.47 -7.75 9.62
N GLN A 397 19.01 -8.16 10.78
CA GLN A 397 17.59 -8.27 11.10
C GLN A 397 17.37 -7.87 12.56
N THR A 398 16.31 -7.11 12.84
CA THR A 398 16.03 -6.59 14.18
C THR A 398 14.59 -6.89 14.57
N ARG A 399 14.41 -7.62 15.67
CA ARG A 399 13.11 -7.88 16.29
C ARG A 399 12.74 -6.72 17.21
N VAL A 400 11.57 -6.14 17.00
CA VAL A 400 11.05 -5.03 17.84
C VAL A 400 9.86 -5.45 18.70
N VAL A 401 9.05 -6.40 18.22
CA VAL A 401 7.88 -6.96 18.91
C VAL A 401 7.81 -8.48 18.69
N PRO A 402 7.01 -9.23 19.47
CA PRO A 402 6.87 -10.69 19.29
C PRO A 402 6.37 -11.11 17.90
N GLY A 403 5.48 -10.35 17.28
CA GLY A 403 4.81 -10.73 16.04
C GLY A 403 3.49 -11.47 16.28
N GLY A 404 2.88 -11.95 15.19
CA GLY A 404 1.63 -12.70 15.15
C GLY A 404 0.85 -12.46 13.85
N SER A 405 -0.17 -13.27 13.55
CA SER A 405 -0.94 -13.20 12.31
C SER A 405 -1.56 -11.82 12.02
N ILE A 406 -1.95 -11.09 13.06
CA ILE A 406 -2.43 -9.70 13.00
C ILE A 406 -1.48 -8.72 13.72
N GLY A 407 -0.25 -9.15 13.97
CA GLY A 407 0.79 -8.45 14.73
C GLY A 407 2.01 -8.09 13.89
N GLY A 408 3.09 -7.75 14.56
CA GLY A 408 4.38 -7.45 13.93
C GLY A 408 4.40 -6.15 13.12
N ILE A 409 5.21 -6.14 12.07
CA ILE A 409 5.38 -5.00 11.15
C ILE A 409 4.62 -5.33 9.87
N ILE A 410 3.30 -5.10 9.87
CA ILE A 410 2.42 -5.38 8.72
C ILE A 410 2.48 -4.24 7.71
N ALA A 411 2.53 -3.00 8.19
CA ALA A 411 2.52 -1.82 7.34
C ALA A 411 3.92 -1.49 6.80
N SER A 412 3.96 -0.78 5.68
CA SER A 412 5.21 -0.36 5.04
C SER A 412 5.95 0.67 5.89
N ALA A 413 7.27 0.56 5.91
CA ALA A 413 8.16 1.50 6.59
C ALA A 413 8.47 2.73 5.72
N ALA A 414 8.83 3.85 6.37
CA ALA A 414 9.52 4.96 5.72
C ALA A 414 11.03 4.84 5.92
N VAL A 415 11.81 5.21 4.91
CA VAL A 415 13.27 5.18 4.98
C VAL A 415 13.85 6.50 4.51
N GLY A 416 14.53 7.22 5.40
CA GLY A 416 15.20 8.48 5.14
C GLY A 416 16.04 8.90 6.33
N ASP A 417 16.93 9.89 6.16
CA ASP A 417 17.80 10.43 7.21
C ASP A 417 18.62 9.33 7.96
N ASP A 418 19.10 8.31 7.22
CA ASP A 418 19.82 7.14 7.75
C ASP A 418 19.01 6.31 8.77
N GLN A 419 17.69 6.42 8.75
CA GLN A 419 16.78 5.73 9.65
C GLN A 419 15.66 5.01 8.89
N VAL A 420 15.10 4.01 9.55
CA VAL A 420 13.90 3.26 9.14
C VAL A 420 12.82 3.49 10.18
N PHE A 421 11.69 4.08 9.78
CA PHE A 421 10.56 4.41 10.64
C PHE A 421 9.37 3.50 10.33
N PHE A 422 8.76 2.92 11.34
CA PHE A 422 7.58 2.10 11.17
C PHE A 422 6.73 2.01 12.43
N SER A 423 5.48 1.64 12.23
CA SER A 423 4.56 1.26 13.31
C SER A 423 4.37 -0.25 13.34
N THR A 424 3.92 -0.75 14.49
CA THR A 424 3.56 -2.16 14.67
C THR A 424 2.06 -2.31 14.85
N ALA A 425 1.54 -3.47 14.46
CA ALA A 425 0.14 -3.82 14.51
C ALA A 425 -0.30 -4.21 15.94
N ILE A 426 -1.60 -4.50 16.13
CA ILE A 426 -2.23 -4.71 17.44
C ILE A 426 -1.57 -5.82 18.26
N GLY A 427 -1.13 -6.89 17.61
CA GLY A 427 -0.70 -8.13 18.26
C GLY A 427 -1.89 -9.05 18.50
N GLU A 428 -2.17 -9.42 19.76
CA GLU A 428 -3.18 -10.43 20.09
C GLU A 428 -4.62 -9.86 20.12
N SER A 429 -4.81 -8.66 20.70
CA SER A 429 -6.14 -8.07 20.86
C SER A 429 -6.06 -6.58 21.17
N LEU A 430 -7.18 -5.86 21.01
CA LEU A 430 -7.30 -4.44 21.37
C LEU A 430 -7.11 -4.18 22.87
N SER A 431 -7.48 -5.11 23.74
CA SER A 431 -7.29 -5.00 25.19
C SER A 431 -5.87 -5.34 25.66
N ASN A 432 -5.07 -6.00 24.82
CA ASN A 432 -3.68 -6.38 25.10
C ASN A 432 -2.76 -5.97 23.92
N MET A 433 -2.80 -4.68 23.58
CA MET A 433 -2.02 -4.13 22.49
C MET A 433 -0.52 -4.13 22.78
N GLN A 434 0.27 -4.45 21.77
CA GLN A 434 1.73 -4.34 21.84
C GLN A 434 2.16 -2.88 21.97
N ARG A 435 3.08 -2.59 22.90
CA ARG A 435 3.71 -1.28 23.08
C ARG A 435 5.18 -1.45 23.43
N PRO A 436 6.05 -0.54 23.01
CA PRO A 436 5.79 0.60 22.10
C PRO A 436 5.25 0.12 20.76
N ALA A 437 4.61 1.01 19.99
CA ALA A 437 4.03 0.68 18.69
C ALA A 437 4.57 1.58 17.55
N ALA A 438 5.42 2.54 17.84
CA ALA A 438 6.15 3.34 16.88
C ALA A 438 7.65 3.23 17.14
N PHE A 439 8.43 3.02 16.08
CA PHE A 439 9.86 2.74 16.18
C PHE A 439 10.67 3.47 15.12
N SER A 440 11.94 3.72 15.46
CA SER A 440 12.99 4.05 14.52
C SER A 440 14.19 3.14 14.73
N LEU A 441 14.75 2.64 13.64
CA LEU A 441 16.01 1.90 13.61
C LEU A 441 17.04 2.65 12.77
N ARG A 442 18.31 2.47 13.06
CA ARG A 442 19.39 2.89 12.16
C ARG A 442 19.39 2.04 10.90
N ALA A 443 19.48 2.66 9.75
CA ALA A 443 19.48 1.97 8.47
C ALA A 443 20.74 1.08 8.26
N ASP A 444 21.89 1.50 8.82
CA ASP A 444 23.18 0.83 8.64
C ASP A 444 23.35 -0.43 9.51
N THR A 445 22.76 -0.46 10.70
CA THR A 445 23.02 -1.50 11.70
C THR A 445 21.77 -2.19 12.23
N GLY A 446 20.58 -1.67 11.93
CA GLY A 446 19.34 -2.12 12.53
C GLY A 446 19.20 -1.83 14.02
N ALA A 447 20.11 -1.05 14.62
CA ALA A 447 20.03 -0.68 16.02
C ALA A 447 18.84 0.25 16.27
N GLN A 448 18.04 -0.04 17.31
CA GLN A 448 16.91 0.82 17.66
C GLN A 448 17.40 2.20 18.10
N VAL A 449 16.87 3.25 17.47
CA VAL A 449 17.10 4.65 17.84
C VAL A 449 16.13 5.03 18.95
N TRP A 450 14.84 4.81 18.71
CA TRP A 450 13.79 5.04 19.71
C TRP A 450 12.61 4.08 19.53
N GLY A 451 11.80 3.94 20.58
CA GLY A 451 10.47 3.33 20.59
C GLY A 451 9.57 4.18 21.47
N ASN A 452 8.40 4.59 20.99
CA ASN A 452 7.52 5.49 21.71
C ASN A 452 6.40 4.72 22.42
N GLU A 453 6.39 4.75 23.77
CA GLU A 453 5.43 4.04 24.62
C GLU A 453 4.00 4.66 24.60
N ASP A 454 3.87 5.93 24.20
CA ASP A 454 2.60 6.62 24.11
C ASP A 454 1.89 6.39 22.78
N SER A 455 2.57 5.74 21.81
CA SER A 455 2.00 5.39 20.51
C SER A 455 1.03 4.23 20.61
N LEU A 456 0.00 4.27 19.76
CA LEU A 456 -0.95 3.18 19.61
C LEU A 456 -0.65 2.39 18.33
N PRO A 457 -0.96 1.09 18.29
CA PRO A 457 -0.78 0.25 17.12
C PRO A 457 -1.37 0.82 15.85
N SER A 458 -0.82 0.43 14.71
CA SER A 458 -1.23 0.90 13.40
C SER A 458 -1.16 -0.18 12.34
N TYR A 459 -2.05 -0.08 11.36
CA TYR A 459 -1.98 -0.77 10.08
C TYR A 459 -1.67 0.20 8.93
N ALA A 460 -1.44 1.48 9.25
CA ALA A 460 -1.07 2.49 8.27
C ALA A 460 0.43 2.40 7.95
N PRO A 461 0.82 2.47 6.68
CA PRO A 461 2.20 2.75 6.33
C PRO A 461 2.69 4.03 6.99
N THR A 462 3.96 4.03 7.37
CA THR A 462 4.64 5.21 7.87
C THR A 462 5.11 6.07 6.71
N SER A 463 5.07 7.38 6.84
CA SER A 463 5.74 8.31 5.91
C SER A 463 6.63 9.27 6.68
N ALA A 464 7.61 9.85 5.99
CA ALA A 464 8.54 10.78 6.61
C ALA A 464 8.99 11.89 5.64
N ILE A 465 9.43 12.97 6.23
CA ILE A 465 10.16 14.08 5.61
C ILE A 465 11.43 14.34 6.45
N PRO A 466 12.39 15.13 6.01
CA PRO A 466 13.56 15.44 6.82
C PRO A 466 13.19 15.92 8.23
N GLY A 467 13.64 15.15 9.24
CA GLY A 467 13.42 15.45 10.67
C GLY A 467 12.03 15.13 11.23
N VAL A 468 11.06 14.62 10.43
CA VAL A 468 9.68 14.34 10.90
C VAL A 468 9.14 13.03 10.36
N ALA A 469 8.55 12.20 11.22
CA ALA A 469 7.86 10.98 10.83
C ALA A 469 6.35 11.06 11.14
N PHE A 470 5.51 10.46 10.27
CA PHE A 470 4.06 10.44 10.37
C PHE A 470 3.56 9.00 10.47
N MET A 471 2.85 8.65 11.52
CA MET A 471 2.36 7.29 11.76
C MET A 471 0.89 7.33 12.15
N GLY A 472 0.04 6.69 11.36
CA GLY A 472 -1.38 6.52 11.69
C GLY A 472 -1.56 5.67 12.96
N SER A 473 -2.74 5.72 13.55
CA SER A 473 -3.09 4.87 14.70
C SER A 473 -4.54 4.36 14.62
N ILE A 474 -4.79 3.27 15.30
CA ILE A 474 -6.14 2.71 15.43
C ILE A 474 -7.09 3.61 16.24
N ALA A 475 -6.59 4.61 16.98
CA ALA A 475 -7.39 5.54 17.78
C ALA A 475 -7.80 6.82 17.03
N GLY A 476 -7.60 6.89 15.71
CA GLY A 476 -8.13 7.99 14.91
C GLY A 476 -7.24 9.22 14.81
N ALA A 477 -5.94 9.06 15.01
CA ALA A 477 -4.97 10.12 14.79
C ALA A 477 -3.76 9.63 13.99
N THR A 478 -3.20 10.52 13.19
CA THR A 478 -1.83 10.40 12.68
C THR A 478 -0.92 11.15 13.64
N TYR A 479 -0.04 10.43 14.31
CA TYR A 479 0.98 11.01 15.17
C TYR A 479 2.10 11.57 14.31
N VAL A 480 2.55 12.76 14.68
CA VAL A 480 3.70 13.45 14.06
C VAL A 480 4.84 13.40 15.06
N TYR A 481 5.93 12.75 14.69
CA TYR A 481 7.09 12.54 15.57
C TYR A 481 8.29 13.36 15.12
N ASP A 482 9.05 13.83 16.07
CA ASP A 482 10.43 14.22 15.82
C ASP A 482 11.25 12.97 15.46
N ALA A 483 11.86 12.97 14.29
CA ALA A 483 12.54 11.80 13.74
C ALA A 483 13.78 11.38 14.52
N GLU A 484 14.46 12.31 15.21
CA GLU A 484 15.66 12.04 15.98
C GLU A 484 15.34 11.43 17.36
N THR A 485 14.30 11.95 18.01
CA THR A 485 14.02 11.63 19.42
C THR A 485 12.80 10.74 19.64
N GLY A 486 11.89 10.63 18.65
CA GLY A 486 10.61 9.96 18.77
C GLY A 486 9.59 10.74 19.63
N ALA A 487 9.85 12.00 19.96
CA ALA A 487 8.90 12.85 20.67
C ALA A 487 7.69 13.18 19.78
N ILE A 488 6.49 13.17 20.36
CA ILE A 488 5.27 13.54 19.63
C ILE A 488 5.22 15.05 19.51
N LEU A 489 5.26 15.55 18.26
CA LEU A 489 5.15 16.98 17.92
C LEU A 489 3.69 17.40 17.73
N ASN A 490 2.85 16.51 17.17
CA ASN A 490 1.43 16.80 16.92
C ASN A 490 0.62 15.49 16.80
N ARG A 491 -0.71 15.64 16.83
CA ARG A 491 -1.69 14.58 16.53
C ARG A 491 -2.71 15.13 15.55
N LEU A 492 -2.64 14.65 14.31
CA LEU A 492 -3.58 15.02 13.24
C LEU A 492 -4.81 14.13 13.36
N THR A 493 -5.88 14.68 13.89
CA THR A 493 -7.06 13.92 14.30
C THR A 493 -8.02 13.65 13.15
N SER A 494 -8.64 12.49 13.15
CA SER A 494 -9.61 12.04 12.16
C SER A 494 -10.78 11.30 12.82
N SER A 495 -11.87 11.12 12.10
CA SER A 495 -13.11 10.54 12.61
C SER A 495 -13.11 9.01 12.75
N GLY A 496 -11.98 8.36 12.73
CA GLY A 496 -11.88 6.91 12.88
C GLY A 496 -10.43 6.41 12.79
N PRO A 497 -10.19 5.13 13.02
CA PRO A 497 -8.87 4.51 12.88
C PRO A 497 -8.19 4.90 11.58
N ILE A 498 -6.87 4.93 11.56
CA ILE A 498 -6.07 5.30 10.39
C ILE A 498 -5.35 4.07 9.86
N SER A 499 -5.62 3.70 8.60
CA SER A 499 -4.84 2.71 7.84
C SER A 499 -4.21 3.30 6.56
N SER A 500 -4.56 4.54 6.20
CA SER A 500 -3.95 5.29 5.11
C SER A 500 -2.65 5.94 5.59
N PRO A 501 -1.56 5.91 4.81
CA PRO A 501 -0.37 6.72 5.12
C PRO A 501 -0.67 8.21 4.99
N ALA A 502 0.07 9.03 5.72
CA ALA A 502 0.09 10.47 5.49
C ALA A 502 0.91 10.79 4.23
N VAL A 503 0.40 11.64 3.36
CA VAL A 503 1.12 12.14 2.17
C VAL A 503 1.45 13.61 2.38
N VAL A 504 2.73 13.95 2.33
CA VAL A 504 3.22 15.29 2.63
C VAL A 504 3.75 15.95 1.35
N VAL A 505 3.08 17.00 0.91
CA VAL A 505 3.44 17.78 -0.29
C VAL A 505 3.07 19.24 -0.12
N ASP A 506 3.91 20.16 -0.58
CA ASP A 506 3.67 21.63 -0.62
C ASP A 506 3.04 22.18 0.67
N GLY A 507 3.59 21.83 1.85
CA GLY A 507 3.09 22.34 3.14
C GLY A 507 1.76 21.74 3.60
N ARG A 508 1.27 20.70 2.93
CA ARG A 508 0.02 20.00 3.27
C ARG A 508 0.27 18.54 3.60
N VAL A 509 -0.61 18.01 4.43
CA VAL A 509 -0.63 16.59 4.79
C VAL A 509 -2.02 16.04 4.45
N PHE A 510 -2.09 15.00 3.64
CA PHE A 510 -3.33 14.32 3.25
C PHE A 510 -3.40 12.94 3.87
N VAL A 511 -4.53 12.60 4.50
CA VAL A 511 -4.72 11.31 5.20
C VAL A 511 -6.15 10.82 5.01
N GLY A 512 -6.32 9.56 4.63
CA GLY A 512 -7.59 8.86 4.64
C GLY A 512 -7.91 8.30 6.03
N ALA A 513 -9.19 8.22 6.38
CA ALA A 513 -9.66 7.63 7.62
C ALA A 513 -10.37 6.30 7.40
N GLY A 514 -10.25 5.43 8.37
CA GLY A 514 -10.88 4.12 8.43
C GLY A 514 -9.90 2.96 8.40
N THR A 515 -10.36 1.85 8.90
CA THR A 515 -9.67 0.56 8.84
C THR A 515 -10.73 -0.55 8.83
N GLY A 516 -10.37 -1.75 8.47
CA GLY A 516 -11.26 -2.89 8.55
C GLY A 516 -10.97 -3.96 7.54
N ALA A 517 -11.77 -5.00 7.61
CA ALA A 517 -11.88 -6.06 6.63
C ALA A 517 -13.36 -6.43 6.49
N ARG A 518 -13.78 -6.95 5.36
CA ARG A 518 -15.11 -7.50 5.17
C ARG A 518 -15.13 -8.98 5.55
N GLY A 519 -16.33 -9.46 5.89
CA GLY A 519 -16.52 -10.86 6.22
C GLY A 519 -16.19 -11.23 7.67
N GLY A 520 -15.91 -12.50 7.93
CA GLY A 520 -15.71 -13.06 9.27
C GLY A 520 -14.27 -13.09 9.77
N SER A 521 -13.36 -12.34 9.14
CA SER A 521 -11.97 -12.34 9.58
C SER A 521 -11.82 -11.74 11.00
N PRO A 522 -10.79 -12.12 11.77
CA PRO A 522 -10.51 -11.50 13.06
C PRO A 522 -10.39 -9.97 12.99
N ALA A 523 -9.82 -9.43 11.90
CA ALA A 523 -9.75 -8.00 11.67
C ALA A 523 -11.14 -7.36 11.45
N ALA A 524 -12.05 -8.02 10.72
CA ALA A 524 -13.43 -7.53 10.56
C ALA A 524 -14.18 -7.48 11.88
N VAL A 525 -13.95 -8.45 12.77
CA VAL A 525 -14.56 -8.46 14.11
C VAL A 525 -13.98 -7.35 14.99
N ALA A 526 -12.68 -7.09 14.89
CA ALA A 526 -12.02 -6.03 15.64
C ALA A 526 -12.37 -4.61 15.13
N PHE A 527 -12.57 -4.45 13.79
CA PHE A 527 -12.73 -3.14 13.13
C PHE A 527 -14.04 -3.07 12.34
N GLN A 528 -15.17 -3.08 12.99
CA GLN A 528 -16.51 -3.07 12.38
C GLN A 528 -16.90 -1.72 11.71
N THR A 529 -15.91 -0.95 11.26
CA THR A 529 -16.12 0.41 10.75
C THR A 529 -16.00 0.53 9.23
N SER A 530 -15.70 -0.55 8.53
CA SER A 530 -15.38 -0.54 7.09
C SER A 530 -16.48 0.04 6.18
N VAL A 531 -17.72 -0.01 6.61
CA VAL A 531 -18.89 0.50 5.88
C VAL A 531 -19.37 1.88 6.35
N LEU A 532 -18.66 2.50 7.30
CA LEU A 532 -19.07 3.81 7.81
C LEU A 532 -18.48 4.93 6.96
N PRO A 533 -19.26 5.99 6.70
CA PRO A 533 -18.75 7.18 6.04
C PRO A 533 -17.50 7.70 6.74
N SER A 534 -16.42 7.87 5.99
CA SER A 534 -15.13 8.28 6.51
C SER A 534 -14.51 9.37 5.64
N PRO A 535 -13.74 10.31 6.23
CA PRO A 535 -13.15 11.37 5.46
C PRO A 535 -11.79 10.99 4.88
N ILE A 536 -11.45 11.65 3.77
CA ILE A 536 -10.09 12.10 3.52
C ILE A 536 -9.95 13.51 4.08
N SER A 537 -8.86 13.77 4.78
CA SER A 537 -8.58 15.04 5.45
C SER A 537 -7.28 15.64 4.92
N ALA A 538 -7.26 16.96 4.78
CA ALA A 538 -6.05 17.73 4.56
C ALA A 538 -5.74 18.57 5.78
N PHE A 539 -4.43 18.72 6.07
CA PHE A 539 -3.89 19.57 7.11
C PHE A 539 -2.84 20.50 6.50
N CYS A 540 -2.63 21.67 7.11
CA CYS A 540 -1.64 22.65 6.68
C CYS A 540 -1.10 23.44 7.89
N LEU A 541 0.00 24.19 7.69
CA LEU A 541 0.56 25.03 8.75
C LEU A 541 -0.37 26.22 9.04
N ALA A 542 -0.73 26.41 10.31
CA ALA A 542 -1.59 27.51 10.75
C ALA A 542 -1.06 28.87 10.27
N GLY A 543 -1.96 29.70 9.71
CA GLY A 543 -1.61 31.04 9.21
C GLY A 543 -0.79 31.08 7.93
N SER A 544 -0.46 29.94 7.31
CA SER A 544 0.09 29.92 5.96
C SER A 544 -0.99 30.26 4.92
N GLU A 545 -0.59 30.60 3.68
CA GLU A 545 -1.53 31.01 2.64
C GLU A 545 -2.61 29.93 2.39
N GLY A 546 -3.87 30.32 2.55
CA GLY A 546 -5.03 29.44 2.40
C GLY A 546 -5.34 28.57 3.61
N CYS A 547 -4.57 28.66 4.71
CA CYS A 547 -4.76 27.89 5.93
C CYS A 547 -5.40 28.71 7.05
N PRO A 548 -6.25 28.11 7.90
CA PRO A 548 -6.79 28.80 9.08
C PRO A 548 -5.70 29.08 10.12
N ASP A 549 -5.93 30.14 10.94
CA ASP A 549 -4.99 30.51 12.02
C ASP A 549 -5.00 29.50 13.19
N GLU A 550 -6.15 28.83 13.41
CA GLU A 550 -6.32 27.84 14.47
C GLU A 550 -7.24 26.70 13.98
N GLY A 551 -6.97 25.47 14.42
CA GLY A 551 -7.76 24.28 14.11
C GLY A 551 -8.64 23.81 15.28
N SER A 552 -9.66 23.00 15.00
CA SER A 552 -10.43 22.24 16.00
C SER A 552 -9.64 20.99 16.41
N CYS A 553 -9.61 20.69 17.70
CA CYS A 553 -9.01 19.44 18.20
C CYS A 553 -9.95 18.22 18.11
N SER A 554 -11.20 18.39 17.67
CA SER A 554 -12.11 17.26 17.59
C SER A 554 -11.68 16.30 16.49
N ASP A 555 -11.45 15.03 16.90
CA ASP A 555 -11.17 13.92 15.98
C ASP A 555 -12.45 13.24 15.48
N GLY A 556 -13.60 13.58 16.09
CA GLY A 556 -14.87 12.93 15.80
C GLY A 556 -14.96 11.49 16.29
N ASN A 557 -13.98 11.00 17.04
CA ASN A 557 -13.99 9.67 17.63
C ASN A 557 -14.84 9.66 18.92
N PRO A 558 -15.90 8.86 18.99
CA PRO A 558 -16.76 8.82 20.17
C PRO A 558 -16.10 8.12 21.37
N CYS A 559 -14.89 7.62 21.23
CA CYS A 559 -14.12 6.98 22.31
C CYS A 559 -12.96 7.83 22.82
N THR A 560 -12.94 9.11 22.47
CA THR A 560 -11.96 10.09 22.97
C THR A 560 -12.65 11.32 23.53
N GLU A 561 -12.00 11.94 24.52
CA GLU A 561 -12.31 13.29 25.00
C GLU A 561 -11.36 14.27 24.30
N ASP A 562 -11.94 15.13 23.45
CA ASP A 562 -11.20 16.08 22.65
C ASP A 562 -10.78 17.29 23.51
N GLY A 563 -9.48 17.59 23.54
CA GLY A 563 -8.92 18.68 24.33
C GLY A 563 -7.65 19.28 23.75
N ARG A 564 -7.12 20.31 24.43
CA ARG A 564 -5.78 20.83 24.20
C ARG A 564 -4.95 20.68 25.47
N SER A 565 -3.70 20.27 25.30
CA SER A 565 -2.71 20.28 26.36
C SER A 565 -2.41 21.72 26.83
N SER A 566 -1.71 21.84 27.97
CA SER A 566 -1.17 23.11 28.42
C SER A 566 -0.16 23.76 27.46
N GLU A 567 0.34 22.98 26.51
CA GLU A 567 1.29 23.41 25.48
C GLU A 567 0.59 23.77 24.15
N GLY A 568 -0.78 23.69 24.12
CA GLY A 568 -1.58 24.04 22.95
C GLY A 568 -1.74 22.92 21.93
N LEU A 569 -1.14 21.74 22.15
CA LEU A 569 -1.31 20.57 21.30
C LEU A 569 -2.69 19.94 21.45
N CYS A 570 -3.24 19.39 20.38
CA CYS A 570 -4.45 18.60 20.48
C CYS A 570 -4.19 17.32 21.29
N GLU A 571 -4.99 17.10 22.32
CA GLU A 571 -4.99 15.88 23.12
C GLU A 571 -6.37 15.25 23.03
N ASN A 572 -6.40 13.98 22.56
CA ASN A 572 -7.61 13.20 22.49
C ASN A 572 -7.43 12.03 23.47
N THR A 573 -7.94 12.24 24.69
CA THR A 573 -7.79 11.28 25.78
C THR A 573 -8.75 10.10 25.56
N VAL A 574 -8.22 8.90 25.47
CA VAL A 574 -9.01 7.68 25.26
C VAL A 574 -9.89 7.41 26.49
N PHE A 575 -11.17 7.18 26.27
CA PHE A 575 -12.08 6.74 27.32
C PHE A 575 -11.74 5.30 27.78
N PRO A 576 -12.06 4.96 29.05
CA PRO A 576 -11.89 3.60 29.55
C PRO A 576 -12.66 2.57 28.71
N ASP A 577 -12.10 1.36 28.59
CA ASP A 577 -12.77 0.24 27.94
C ASP A 577 -14.14 -0.04 28.56
N GLY A 578 -15.12 -0.36 27.70
CA GLY A 578 -16.53 -0.54 28.09
C GLY A 578 -17.34 0.75 28.15
N THR A 579 -16.73 1.93 27.95
CA THR A 579 -17.47 3.19 27.80
C THR A 579 -18.41 3.11 26.60
N GLN A 580 -19.67 3.52 26.78
CA GLN A 580 -20.65 3.51 25.69
C GLN A 580 -20.28 4.54 24.63
N CYS A 581 -20.29 4.13 23.39
CA CYS A 581 -20.04 4.97 22.23
C CYS A 581 -21.10 4.73 21.14
N ALA A 582 -21.12 5.56 20.11
CA ALA A 582 -21.96 5.35 18.94
C ALA A 582 -21.27 5.92 17.69
N LEU A 583 -21.35 5.21 16.58
CA LEU A 583 -20.94 5.67 15.26
C LEU A 583 -22.22 5.95 14.45
N GLY A 584 -22.61 7.23 14.38
CA GLY A 584 -23.92 7.62 13.86
C GLY A 584 -25.08 7.04 14.68
N ALA A 585 -25.93 6.22 14.07
CA ALA A 585 -27.06 5.55 14.71
C ALA A 585 -26.69 4.20 15.37
N TYR A 586 -25.46 3.75 15.27
CA TYR A 586 -25.03 2.41 15.67
C TYR A 586 -24.33 2.47 17.04
N PRO A 587 -24.92 1.86 18.09
CA PRO A 587 -24.34 1.85 19.44
C PRO A 587 -23.21 0.82 19.54
N GLY A 588 -22.22 1.13 20.36
CA GLY A 588 -21.04 0.32 20.61
C GLY A 588 -20.45 0.54 21.99
N GLN A 589 -19.29 -0.02 22.23
CA GLN A 589 -18.47 0.18 23.42
C GLN A 589 -17.03 0.47 23.01
N CYS A 590 -16.39 1.37 23.73
CA CYS A 590 -14.98 1.68 23.52
C CYS A 590 -14.12 0.52 24.01
N GLU A 591 -13.15 0.12 23.19
CA GLU A 591 -12.07 -0.79 23.54
C GLU A 591 -10.78 -0.27 22.91
N GLY A 592 -9.75 0.01 23.71
CA GLY A 592 -8.49 0.56 23.24
C GLY A 592 -8.60 1.87 22.45
N GLY A 593 -9.62 2.69 22.72
CA GLY A 593 -9.86 3.94 21.99
C GLY A 593 -10.67 3.80 20.69
N VAL A 594 -11.16 2.61 20.39
CA VAL A 594 -11.99 2.31 19.21
C VAL A 594 -13.42 2.03 19.64
N CYS A 595 -14.41 2.59 18.94
CA CYS A 595 -15.81 2.26 19.18
C CYS A 595 -16.18 0.95 18.49
N LEU A 596 -16.23 -0.15 19.23
CA LEU A 596 -16.70 -1.43 18.75
C LEU A 596 -18.22 -1.48 18.77
N LEU A 597 -18.82 -1.68 17.60
CA LEU A 597 -20.27 -1.72 17.49
C LEU A 597 -20.85 -3.00 18.09
N ASN A 598 -22.03 -2.91 18.71
CA ASN A 598 -22.72 -4.04 19.30
C ASN A 598 -23.27 -5.04 18.26
N GLN A 599 -23.14 -4.73 16.98
CA GLN A 599 -23.57 -5.58 15.86
C GLN A 599 -22.61 -5.46 14.69
N VAL A 600 -22.44 -6.53 13.94
CA VAL A 600 -21.70 -6.51 12.67
C VAL A 600 -22.53 -5.69 11.67
N LEU A 601 -21.90 -4.73 11.02
CA LEU A 601 -22.51 -4.03 9.88
C LEU A 601 -22.11 -4.76 8.60
N CYS A 602 -23.11 -5.00 7.76
CA CYS A 602 -22.94 -5.70 6.51
C CYS A 602 -23.14 -4.75 5.33
N ASP A 603 -22.26 -4.83 4.35
CA ASP A 603 -22.37 -4.16 3.06
C ASP A 603 -21.48 -4.94 2.08
N ASP A 604 -22.09 -5.53 1.04
CA ASP A 604 -21.37 -6.20 -0.04
C ASP A 604 -21.12 -5.26 -1.23
N GLN A 605 -21.44 -3.97 -1.08
CA GLN A 605 -21.40 -2.92 -2.12
C GLN A 605 -22.22 -3.24 -3.37
N ASN A 606 -23.04 -4.23 -3.31
CA ASN A 606 -23.88 -4.64 -4.44
C ASN A 606 -25.24 -3.94 -4.33
N GLN A 607 -25.51 -3.01 -5.24
CA GLN A 607 -26.80 -2.29 -5.26
C GLN A 607 -27.98 -3.22 -5.55
N CYS A 608 -27.70 -4.44 -6.00
CA CYS A 608 -28.69 -5.45 -6.34
C CYS A 608 -28.90 -6.48 -5.23
N THR A 609 -28.30 -6.25 -4.05
CA THR A 609 -28.57 -7.01 -2.84
C THR A 609 -29.08 -6.10 -1.73
N ARG A 610 -29.77 -6.69 -0.78
CA ARG A 610 -30.13 -6.08 0.48
C ARG A 610 -29.25 -6.69 1.57
N ASP A 611 -28.47 -5.83 2.22
CA ASP A 611 -27.59 -6.22 3.27
C ASP A 611 -28.32 -6.39 4.60
N ILE A 612 -28.21 -7.57 5.19
CA ILE A 612 -28.87 -7.93 6.43
C ILE A 612 -27.82 -8.27 7.47
N SER A 613 -27.69 -7.39 8.46
CA SER A 613 -26.82 -7.59 9.61
C SER A 613 -27.50 -8.50 10.65
N LEU A 614 -26.88 -9.63 10.93
CA LEU A 614 -27.31 -10.60 11.94
C LEU A 614 -26.27 -10.68 13.06
N GLN A 615 -26.64 -11.13 14.24
CA GLN A 615 -25.66 -11.40 15.30
C GLN A 615 -24.65 -12.50 14.92
N SER A 616 -25.02 -13.38 14.00
CA SER A 616 -24.19 -14.51 13.52
C SER A 616 -23.39 -14.20 12.24
N GLY A 617 -23.45 -12.96 11.73
CA GLY A 617 -22.77 -12.58 10.49
C GLY A 617 -23.67 -11.87 9.49
N CYS A 618 -23.23 -11.77 8.25
CA CYS A 618 -23.91 -11.09 7.16
C CYS A 618 -24.72 -12.04 6.29
N ARG A 619 -25.88 -11.56 5.83
CA ARG A 619 -26.69 -12.22 4.82
C ARG A 619 -27.04 -11.19 3.75
N PHE A 620 -26.80 -11.54 2.50
CA PHE A 620 -27.09 -10.72 1.34
C PHE A 620 -28.24 -11.35 0.55
N GLU A 621 -29.32 -10.60 0.35
CA GLU A 621 -30.50 -11.08 -0.37
C GLU A 621 -30.67 -10.26 -1.66
N ALA A 622 -30.76 -10.95 -2.81
CA ALA A 622 -31.03 -10.28 -4.09
C ALA A 622 -32.28 -9.40 -3.99
N VAL A 623 -32.21 -8.17 -4.50
CA VAL A 623 -33.38 -7.32 -4.68
C VAL A 623 -34.20 -7.78 -5.87
N GLU A 624 -35.41 -7.24 -6.03
CA GLU A 624 -36.30 -7.59 -7.13
C GLU A 624 -35.65 -7.24 -8.48
N ASP A 625 -35.73 -8.19 -9.45
CA ASP A 625 -35.23 -7.99 -10.81
C ASP A 625 -35.88 -6.76 -11.46
N GLY A 626 -35.07 -5.96 -12.15
CA GLY A 626 -35.48 -4.67 -12.71
C GLY A 626 -35.31 -3.47 -11.77
N THR A 627 -34.82 -3.65 -10.54
CA THR A 627 -34.43 -2.53 -9.66
C THR A 627 -33.31 -1.73 -10.31
N PRO A 628 -33.42 -0.38 -10.39
CA PRO A 628 -32.37 0.45 -10.97
C PRO A 628 -31.06 0.35 -10.17
N CYS A 629 -29.94 0.29 -10.88
CA CYS A 629 -28.59 0.26 -10.33
C CYS A 629 -27.62 1.04 -11.23
N ILE A 630 -26.39 1.26 -10.77
CA ILE A 630 -25.34 1.92 -11.55
C ILE A 630 -24.16 0.97 -11.68
N VAL A 631 -23.70 0.72 -12.89
CA VAL A 631 -22.49 -0.04 -13.21
C VAL A 631 -21.62 0.75 -14.17
N ALA A 632 -20.33 0.92 -13.83
CA ALA A 632 -19.38 1.68 -14.64
C ALA A 632 -19.88 3.09 -15.06
N ASN A 633 -20.53 3.81 -14.13
CA ASN A 633 -21.17 5.13 -14.32
C ASN A 633 -22.35 5.14 -15.30
N GLU A 634 -22.90 4.00 -15.68
CA GLU A 634 -24.09 3.89 -16.51
C GLU A 634 -25.29 3.36 -15.71
N GLU A 635 -26.49 3.82 -16.06
CA GLU A 635 -27.72 3.26 -15.48
C GLU A 635 -27.93 1.82 -15.97
N GLY A 636 -28.18 0.92 -15.02
CA GLY A 636 -28.45 -0.50 -15.25
C GLY A 636 -29.66 -0.98 -14.46
N PHE A 637 -29.91 -2.27 -14.51
CA PHE A 637 -30.99 -2.93 -13.75
C PHE A 637 -30.48 -4.21 -13.10
N CYS A 638 -30.94 -4.47 -11.90
CA CYS A 638 -30.65 -5.69 -11.17
C CYS A 638 -31.30 -6.89 -11.85
N SER A 639 -30.58 -7.96 -12.01
CA SER A 639 -31.08 -9.27 -12.45
C SER A 639 -30.32 -10.36 -11.69
N GLU A 640 -31.06 -11.22 -10.99
CA GLU A 640 -30.50 -12.29 -10.16
C GLU A 640 -29.42 -11.81 -9.18
N GLY A 641 -29.57 -10.60 -8.62
CA GLY A 641 -28.63 -10.00 -7.67
C GLY A 641 -27.42 -9.31 -8.31
N ILE A 642 -27.37 -9.15 -9.62
CA ILE A 642 -26.26 -8.50 -10.36
C ILE A 642 -26.79 -7.27 -11.09
N CYS A 643 -26.02 -6.17 -11.04
CA CYS A 643 -26.31 -4.97 -11.83
C CYS A 643 -25.84 -5.17 -13.28
N THR A 644 -26.77 -5.18 -14.22
CA THR A 644 -26.49 -5.34 -15.66
C THR A 644 -26.79 -4.05 -16.41
N SER A 645 -25.91 -3.61 -17.31
CA SER A 645 -26.19 -2.48 -18.20
C SER A 645 -27.30 -2.86 -19.19
N PRO A 646 -28.19 -1.93 -19.56
CA PRO A 646 -29.10 -2.15 -20.66
C PRO A 646 -28.26 -2.32 -21.94
N GLY A 647 -28.29 -3.53 -22.55
CA GLY A 647 -27.54 -3.91 -23.75
C GLY A 647 -27.90 -3.06 -24.98
#